data_0fddd02404bfad2544d98a112cee4c6f
#
_entry.id   0fddd02404bfad2544d98a112cee4c6f
#
_cell.length_a   1.000
_cell.length_b   1.000
_cell.length_c   1.000
_cell.angle_alpha   90.00
_cell.angle_beta   90.00
_cell.angle_gamma   90.00
#
_symmetry.space_group_name_H-M   'P 1'
#
loop_
_entity.id
_entity.type
_entity.pdbx_description
1 polymer ?
#
loop_
_entity_poly.entity_id
_entity_poly.type
_entity_poly.pdbx_seq_one_letter_code
_entity_poly.pdbx_strand_id
1 'polypeptide(L)'
;MLRSLLVATLFLSAWNVRAQFNISGTILDAKYNRTLAGATVQVDGNKTGVVTDEFGRFLIDKLAAGEHALVVKFLGYADRTENVNLQSHVSLELALDETSVLTEEVVVNATRANEKTPTTFININKQAIQKQNFGQDLPLILNWTPSVVTTSDAGAGVGYTGIRIRGSDATRVNVTINGIPYNDSESQSTFWVDIPDIASSTQSIQIQRGVGSSTNGAGAFGASVNVQTNSLQSDPYAEVITAAGSFNTQRYTFRAGTGLIGDRWAFDAKVSKITSNGYVERASSDLGSYYFSGGYYGKKTVIKAITFGGNEKTYQSWYGVDAATLSTNRRMNNAGAIYDASGNISGYYDNQADDYKQDHYQLHISQQLGGHWNANASLHYTWGRGFYEEYHQAATFNELGLADVTIKDTTLTSTDVIVRKWLDNKFYGGTWSFNYNQGKSDLVIGGAYNQYGGARHFGEIIWAQYAGLMPIRHHYYEGKSQKNDFNTFVKWNFDVTERINMFMDVQYRHVDYSTAGIRDDQRSYDLNESFSFFNPKVGVTFFLSEKTLLYSSYAIANREPNRSDYLDGTVKPRPERLGNIELGLRRKTSRYSVEANYYLMNYTDQLVLTGQLDNAGFPIRANIGKSYRTGIELSAIIRFSDRWTWNVNATGSINKNQDYVILENNVPLTKNTSIILSPGLIGGSQLTCNIFRHLQATWMSKYVGKQYLSNTEDENLTLNSYFINDVRLSFQILPKGVKEIGISLLVNNVFDVSYSSNGYSYSGTPYYYPQAGRNFMAMMTLKF
;
A
#
# COMPACT_ATOMS: atom_id res chain seq x y z
N MET A 1 -48.40 -8.07 -61.09
CA MET A 1 -47.95 -9.12 -60.15
C MET A 1 -46.69 -8.80 -59.37
N LEU A 2 -45.79 -7.95 -59.84
CA LEU A 2 -44.54 -7.63 -59.05
C LEU A 2 -44.72 -6.66 -57.89
N ARG A 3 -45.79 -5.82 -57.90
CA ARG A 3 -46.07 -4.88 -56.77
C ARG A 3 -46.77 -5.51 -55.58
N SER A 4 -47.43 -6.64 -55.77
CA SER A 4 -48.10 -7.35 -54.66
C SER A 4 -47.19 -8.31 -53.92
N LEU A 5 -46.04 -8.71 -54.46
CA LEU A 5 -45.04 -9.51 -53.78
C LEU A 5 -44.15 -8.67 -52.89
N LEU A 6 -43.94 -7.37 -53.20
CA LEU A 6 -43.10 -6.48 -52.37
C LEU A 6 -43.84 -6.05 -51.13
N VAL A 7 -45.15 -5.98 -51.09
CA VAL A 7 -45.94 -5.66 -49.87
C VAL A 7 -46.08 -6.86 -48.96
N ALA A 8 -46.10 -8.08 -49.47
CA ALA A 8 -46.16 -9.30 -48.67
C ALA A 8 -44.82 -9.61 -47.96
N THR A 9 -43.68 -9.22 -48.55
CA THR A 9 -42.37 -9.39 -47.94
C THR A 9 -42.10 -8.33 -46.86
N LEU A 10 -42.73 -7.18 -46.89
CA LEU A 10 -42.65 -6.14 -45.85
C LEU A 10 -43.51 -6.44 -44.60
N PHE A 11 -44.55 -7.28 -44.74
CA PHE A 11 -45.38 -7.69 -43.60
C PHE A 11 -44.89 -8.96 -42.87
N LEU A 12 -43.93 -9.70 -43.40
CA LEU A 12 -43.34 -10.90 -42.76
C LEU A 12 -42.10 -10.61 -41.93
N SER A 13 -41.61 -9.39 -41.92
CA SER A 13 -40.61 -8.90 -40.96
C SER A 13 -41.26 -8.17 -39.77
N ALA A 14 -42.34 -8.71 -39.21
CA ALA A 14 -42.74 -8.37 -37.85
C ALA A 14 -41.62 -8.83 -36.90
N TRP A 15 -40.66 -7.98 -36.72
CA TRP A 15 -39.69 -8.13 -35.68
C TRP A 15 -40.48 -8.24 -34.39
N ASN A 16 -40.38 -9.38 -33.69
CA ASN A 16 -40.83 -9.51 -32.33
C ASN A 16 -39.99 -8.55 -31.50
N VAL A 17 -40.40 -7.28 -31.42
CA VAL A 17 -39.91 -6.32 -30.44
C VAL A 17 -40.44 -6.81 -29.08
N ARG A 18 -39.72 -7.74 -28.45
CA ARG A 18 -39.99 -8.06 -27.05
C ARG A 18 -39.66 -6.83 -26.25
N ALA A 19 -40.62 -6.31 -25.55
CA ALA A 19 -40.39 -5.25 -24.56
C ALA A 19 -39.26 -5.72 -23.61
N GLN A 20 -38.22 -4.95 -23.54
CA GLN A 20 -37.08 -5.23 -22.62
C GLN A 20 -37.17 -4.25 -21.45
N PHE A 21 -37.15 -4.81 -20.26
CA PHE A 21 -37.24 -4.06 -19.03
C PHE A 21 -35.95 -4.17 -18.21
N ASN A 22 -35.80 -3.31 -17.22
CA ASN A 22 -34.65 -3.32 -16.33
C ASN A 22 -35.11 -3.58 -14.91
N ILE A 23 -34.32 -4.36 -14.15
CA ILE A 23 -34.41 -4.44 -12.71
C ILE A 23 -33.20 -3.68 -12.15
N SER A 24 -33.45 -2.66 -11.36
CA SER A 24 -32.43 -1.92 -10.62
C SER A 24 -32.73 -2.00 -9.15
N GLY A 25 -31.73 -1.70 -8.30
CA GLY A 25 -32.00 -1.67 -6.87
C GLY A 25 -30.77 -1.37 -6.04
N THR A 26 -30.96 -1.44 -4.72
CA THR A 26 -29.91 -1.27 -3.72
C THR A 26 -29.94 -2.45 -2.78
N ILE A 27 -28.78 -3.00 -2.50
CA ILE A 27 -28.61 -4.07 -1.50
C ILE A 27 -28.15 -3.46 -0.19
N LEU A 28 -28.83 -3.83 0.90
CA LEU A 28 -28.63 -3.29 2.23
C LEU A 28 -28.33 -4.42 3.24
N ASP A 29 -27.68 -4.05 4.31
CA ASP A 29 -27.59 -4.84 5.54
C ASP A 29 -28.90 -4.67 6.32
N ALA A 30 -29.58 -5.76 6.65
CA ALA A 30 -30.91 -5.72 7.31
C ALA A 30 -30.85 -5.15 8.73
N LYS A 31 -29.73 -5.32 9.45
CA LYS A 31 -29.56 -4.88 10.83
C LYS A 31 -29.21 -3.41 10.96
N TYR A 32 -28.36 -2.92 10.03
CA TYR A 32 -27.80 -1.59 10.12
C TYR A 32 -28.27 -0.65 9.02
N ASN A 33 -29.10 -1.14 8.09
CA ASN A 33 -29.63 -0.42 6.93
C ASN A 33 -28.53 0.25 6.06
N ARG A 34 -27.38 -0.42 5.95
CA ARG A 34 -26.20 0.05 5.20
C ARG A 34 -26.15 -0.57 3.84
N THR A 35 -25.70 0.20 2.85
CA THR A 35 -25.50 -0.29 1.50
C THR A 35 -24.34 -1.29 1.43
N LEU A 36 -24.57 -2.43 0.76
CA LEU A 36 -23.60 -3.48 0.57
C LEU A 36 -22.96 -3.38 -0.83
N ALA A 37 -21.77 -2.80 -0.89
CA ALA A 37 -20.98 -2.72 -2.12
C ALA A 37 -20.26 -4.05 -2.39
N GLY A 38 -20.31 -4.55 -3.63
CA GLY A 38 -19.69 -5.82 -4.00
C GLY A 38 -20.60 -7.05 -3.87
N ALA A 39 -21.89 -6.87 -3.50
CA ALA A 39 -22.87 -7.96 -3.52
C ALA A 39 -23.17 -8.39 -4.96
N THR A 40 -23.31 -9.71 -5.17
CA THR A 40 -23.64 -10.28 -6.48
C THR A 40 -25.16 -10.47 -6.60
N VAL A 41 -25.75 -9.99 -7.68
CA VAL A 41 -27.17 -10.18 -8.00
C VAL A 41 -27.28 -11.00 -9.29
N GLN A 42 -27.82 -12.19 -9.20
CA GLN A 42 -28.04 -13.12 -10.31
C GLN A 42 -29.52 -13.16 -10.67
N VAL A 43 -29.86 -13.38 -11.93
CA VAL A 43 -31.23 -13.53 -12.42
C VAL A 43 -31.40 -14.89 -13.06
N ASP A 44 -32.50 -15.59 -12.73
CA ASP A 44 -32.93 -16.86 -13.31
C ASP A 44 -31.84 -17.94 -13.34
N GLY A 45 -31.01 -17.98 -12.29
CA GLY A 45 -29.93 -18.96 -12.18
C GLY A 45 -28.77 -18.75 -13.17
N ASN A 46 -28.73 -17.61 -13.89
CA ASN A 46 -27.63 -17.29 -14.79
C ASN A 46 -26.30 -17.22 -14.01
N LYS A 47 -25.26 -17.89 -14.52
CA LYS A 47 -23.92 -17.92 -13.90
C LYS A 47 -23.22 -16.56 -13.84
N THR A 48 -23.66 -15.60 -14.64
CA THR A 48 -23.14 -14.23 -14.66
C THR A 48 -24.12 -13.30 -13.97
N GLY A 49 -23.77 -12.85 -12.76
CA GLY A 49 -24.49 -11.83 -12.04
C GLY A 49 -23.89 -10.44 -12.28
N VAL A 50 -24.63 -9.38 -11.89
CA VAL A 50 -24.10 -8.04 -11.73
C VAL A 50 -23.63 -7.86 -10.30
N VAL A 51 -22.61 -7.02 -10.11
CA VAL A 51 -22.05 -6.72 -8.78
C VAL A 51 -22.47 -5.31 -8.38
N THR A 52 -22.86 -5.11 -7.13
CA THR A 52 -23.25 -3.79 -6.64
C THR A 52 -22.07 -2.82 -6.60
N ASP A 53 -22.34 -1.57 -6.94
CA ASP A 53 -21.37 -0.45 -6.89
C ASP A 53 -21.02 -0.04 -5.45
N GLU A 54 -20.19 0.99 -5.30
CA GLU A 54 -19.81 1.54 -3.99
C GLU A 54 -20.97 2.09 -3.16
N PHE A 55 -22.14 2.25 -3.77
CA PHE A 55 -23.39 2.66 -3.12
C PHE A 55 -24.35 1.48 -2.88
N GLY A 56 -23.89 0.25 -3.11
CA GLY A 56 -24.69 -0.96 -2.96
C GLY A 56 -25.73 -1.16 -4.06
N ARG A 57 -25.61 -0.51 -5.23
CA ARG A 57 -26.61 -0.55 -6.28
C ARG A 57 -26.25 -1.52 -7.39
N PHE A 58 -27.30 -2.09 -7.98
CA PHE A 58 -27.21 -2.92 -9.17
C PHE A 58 -28.16 -2.47 -10.26
N LEU A 59 -27.84 -2.82 -11.48
CA LEU A 59 -28.71 -2.66 -12.67
C LEU A 59 -28.58 -3.89 -13.55
N ILE A 60 -29.70 -4.55 -13.78
CA ILE A 60 -29.82 -5.66 -14.75
C ILE A 60 -30.76 -5.17 -15.84
N ASP A 61 -30.24 -5.06 -17.05
CA ASP A 61 -30.97 -4.55 -18.20
C ASP A 61 -31.37 -5.65 -19.19
N LYS A 62 -32.25 -5.31 -20.11
CA LYS A 62 -32.70 -6.17 -21.23
C LYS A 62 -33.31 -7.49 -20.81
N LEU A 63 -34.06 -7.52 -19.73
CA LEU A 63 -34.85 -8.65 -19.32
C LEU A 63 -36.17 -8.67 -20.12
N ALA A 64 -36.66 -9.85 -20.43
CA ALA A 64 -37.98 -10.01 -21.02
C ALA A 64 -39.09 -9.70 -20.00
N ALA A 65 -40.29 -9.40 -20.45
CA ALA A 65 -41.45 -9.39 -19.56
C ALA A 65 -41.72 -10.80 -19.02
N GLY A 66 -42.08 -10.90 -17.74
CA GLY A 66 -42.39 -12.17 -17.09
C GLY A 66 -41.84 -12.28 -15.68
N GLU A 67 -41.92 -13.46 -15.10
CA GLU A 67 -41.38 -13.74 -13.77
C GLU A 67 -39.88 -13.99 -13.87
N HIS A 68 -39.14 -13.36 -12.95
CA HIS A 68 -37.70 -13.48 -12.79
C HIS A 68 -37.37 -13.74 -11.32
N ALA A 69 -36.50 -14.69 -11.05
CA ALA A 69 -35.95 -14.94 -9.73
C ALA A 69 -34.58 -14.28 -9.59
N LEU A 70 -34.49 -13.28 -8.72
CA LEU A 70 -33.21 -12.65 -8.35
C LEU A 70 -32.63 -13.38 -7.15
N VAL A 71 -31.40 -13.86 -7.27
CA VAL A 71 -30.63 -14.40 -6.16
C VAL A 71 -29.53 -13.41 -5.80
N VAL A 72 -29.61 -12.84 -4.61
CA VAL A 72 -28.62 -11.91 -4.07
C VAL A 72 -27.70 -12.64 -3.14
N LYS A 73 -26.41 -12.55 -3.40
CA LYS A 73 -25.35 -13.17 -2.60
C LYS A 73 -24.34 -12.13 -2.17
N PHE A 74 -24.02 -12.13 -0.90
CA PHE A 74 -22.94 -11.34 -0.37
C PHE A 74 -22.25 -12.13 0.73
N LEU A 75 -20.92 -12.12 0.72
CA LEU A 75 -20.14 -12.89 1.67
C LEU A 75 -20.45 -12.42 3.10
N GLY A 76 -20.80 -13.34 4.00
CA GLY A 76 -21.21 -13.02 5.37
C GLY A 76 -22.72 -12.84 5.55
N TYR A 77 -23.51 -12.94 4.50
CA TYR A 77 -24.96 -12.78 4.52
C TYR A 77 -25.67 -14.00 3.99
N ALA A 78 -26.89 -14.21 4.44
CA ALA A 78 -27.77 -15.25 3.90
C ALA A 78 -28.13 -14.91 2.46
N ASP A 79 -28.06 -15.91 1.57
CA ASP A 79 -28.57 -15.76 0.21
C ASP A 79 -30.04 -15.38 0.25
N ARG A 80 -30.43 -14.30 -0.43
CA ARG A 80 -31.82 -13.87 -0.54
C ARG A 80 -32.30 -14.09 -1.98
N THR A 81 -33.44 -14.79 -2.10
CA THR A 81 -34.14 -14.91 -3.39
C THR A 81 -35.37 -14.01 -3.37
N GLU A 82 -35.51 -13.20 -4.41
CA GLU A 82 -36.64 -12.30 -4.63
C GLU A 82 -37.26 -12.61 -5.99
N ASN A 83 -38.55 -12.92 -6.03
CA ASN A 83 -39.27 -13.16 -7.27
C ASN A 83 -39.93 -11.85 -7.74
N VAL A 84 -39.64 -11.46 -8.97
CA VAL A 84 -40.12 -10.19 -9.57
C VAL A 84 -40.90 -10.49 -10.83
N ASN A 85 -42.17 -10.11 -10.88
CA ASN A 85 -42.95 -10.13 -12.10
C ASN A 85 -42.72 -8.81 -12.87
N LEU A 86 -41.90 -8.90 -13.92
CA LEU A 86 -41.40 -7.76 -14.68
C LEU A 86 -42.36 -7.39 -15.81
N GLN A 87 -43.19 -6.35 -15.61
CA GLN A 87 -44.10 -5.78 -16.63
C GLN A 87 -43.69 -4.33 -16.99
N SER A 88 -42.81 -3.72 -16.24
CA SER A 88 -42.22 -2.39 -16.45
C SER A 88 -40.84 -2.35 -15.78
N HIS A 89 -40.13 -1.23 -15.90
CA HIS A 89 -38.89 -1.04 -15.12
C HIS A 89 -39.17 -1.07 -13.61
N VAL A 90 -38.42 -1.89 -12.86
CA VAL A 90 -38.59 -2.08 -11.40
C VAL A 90 -37.34 -1.65 -10.67
N SER A 91 -37.55 -0.96 -9.53
CA SER A 91 -36.46 -0.62 -8.59
C SER A 91 -36.74 -1.26 -7.25
N LEU A 92 -35.77 -2.00 -6.71
CA LEU A 92 -35.87 -2.80 -5.49
C LEU A 92 -34.90 -2.31 -4.43
N GLU A 93 -35.30 -2.45 -3.18
CA GLU A 93 -34.43 -2.32 -2.04
C GLU A 93 -34.43 -3.66 -1.29
N LEU A 94 -33.31 -4.37 -1.29
CA LEU A 94 -33.20 -5.73 -0.78
C LEU A 94 -32.21 -5.75 0.40
N ALA A 95 -32.73 -6.06 1.58
CA ALA A 95 -31.92 -6.21 2.77
C ALA A 95 -31.50 -7.67 2.95
N LEU A 96 -30.22 -7.88 3.24
CA LEU A 96 -29.65 -9.20 3.54
C LEU A 96 -29.45 -9.33 5.05
N ASP A 97 -29.75 -10.49 5.60
CA ASP A 97 -29.46 -10.83 6.98
C ASP A 97 -28.04 -11.36 7.10
N GLU A 98 -27.27 -10.83 8.08
CA GLU A 98 -25.96 -11.41 8.42
C GLU A 98 -26.12 -12.88 8.82
N THR A 99 -25.35 -13.75 8.21
CA THR A 99 -25.29 -15.15 8.67
C THR A 99 -24.32 -15.28 9.82
N SER A 100 -24.67 -16.16 10.79
CA SER A 100 -23.74 -16.59 11.84
C SER A 100 -22.63 -17.54 11.34
N VAL A 101 -22.47 -17.67 10.02
CA VAL A 101 -21.39 -18.44 9.41
C VAL A 101 -20.12 -17.62 9.51
N LEU A 102 -19.11 -18.19 10.16
CA LEU A 102 -17.75 -17.64 10.16
C LEU A 102 -17.26 -17.53 8.72
N THR A 103 -17.26 -16.31 8.19
CA THR A 103 -16.60 -15.99 6.96
C THR A 103 -15.28 -15.28 7.27
N GLU A 104 -14.33 -15.33 6.37
CA GLU A 104 -13.11 -14.51 6.47
C GLU A 104 -13.44 -13.03 6.74
N GLU A 105 -14.59 -12.57 6.29
CA GLU A 105 -15.06 -11.20 6.44
C GLU A 105 -15.35 -10.83 7.91
N VAL A 106 -15.83 -11.77 8.73
CA VAL A 106 -16.03 -11.54 10.18
C VAL A 106 -14.70 -11.28 10.89
N VAL A 107 -13.64 -12.01 10.51
CA VAL A 107 -12.29 -11.81 11.06
C VAL A 107 -11.71 -10.46 10.64
N VAL A 108 -11.85 -10.11 9.36
CA VAL A 108 -11.36 -8.86 8.78
C VAL A 108 -12.09 -7.65 9.35
N ASN A 109 -13.42 -7.74 9.51
CA ASN A 109 -14.22 -6.64 10.05
C ASN A 109 -13.91 -6.35 11.53
N ALA A 110 -13.57 -7.38 12.31
CA ALA A 110 -13.18 -7.18 13.71
C ALA A 110 -11.87 -6.41 13.88
N THR A 111 -10.95 -6.51 12.92
CA THR A 111 -9.63 -5.87 12.98
C THR A 111 -9.60 -4.49 12.30
N ARG A 112 -10.50 -4.19 11.38
CA ARG A 112 -10.56 -2.94 10.63
C ARG A 112 -11.41 -1.87 11.30
N ALA A 113 -11.16 -0.62 10.90
CA ALA A 113 -12.05 0.49 11.23
C ALA A 113 -13.36 0.35 10.44
N ASN A 114 -14.48 0.67 11.09
CA ASN A 114 -15.82 0.72 10.52
C ASN A 114 -16.47 2.08 10.81
N GLU A 115 -17.72 2.27 10.44
CA GLU A 115 -18.43 3.55 10.63
C GLU A 115 -18.58 4.00 12.08
N LYS A 116 -18.57 3.04 13.05
CA LYS A 116 -18.58 3.34 14.48
C LYS A 116 -17.19 3.76 15.01
N THR A 117 -16.12 3.42 14.30
CA THR A 117 -14.76 3.76 14.71
C THR A 117 -14.49 5.24 14.42
N PRO A 118 -14.21 6.07 15.43
CA PRO A 118 -14.01 7.52 15.26
C PRO A 118 -12.59 7.82 14.74
N THR A 119 -12.29 7.36 13.54
CA THR A 119 -11.00 7.56 12.85
C THR A 119 -11.23 7.77 11.36
N THR A 120 -10.28 8.40 10.73
CA THR A 120 -10.30 8.64 9.28
C THR A 120 -9.79 7.43 8.54
N PHE A 121 -10.61 6.83 7.67
CA PHE A 121 -10.21 5.68 6.86
C PHE A 121 -10.84 5.68 5.47
N ILE A 122 -10.23 4.93 4.56
CA ILE A 122 -10.79 4.63 3.24
C ILE A 122 -10.60 3.14 2.93
N ASN A 123 -11.61 2.53 2.33
CA ASN A 123 -11.56 1.16 1.83
C ASN A 123 -11.46 1.17 0.31
N ILE A 124 -10.50 0.43 -0.24
CA ILE A 124 -10.32 0.24 -1.67
C ILE A 124 -10.59 -1.24 -1.96
N ASN A 125 -11.62 -1.51 -2.74
CA ASN A 125 -12.04 -2.87 -3.05
C ASN A 125 -11.25 -3.47 -4.23
N LYS A 126 -11.39 -4.79 -4.44
CA LYS A 126 -10.72 -5.55 -5.48
C LYS A 126 -10.90 -4.95 -6.88
N GLN A 127 -12.11 -4.51 -7.21
CA GLN A 127 -12.39 -3.96 -8.54
C GLN A 127 -11.63 -2.65 -8.79
N ALA A 128 -11.59 -1.76 -7.79
CA ALA A 128 -10.84 -0.50 -7.87
C ALA A 128 -9.33 -0.76 -7.98
N ILE A 129 -8.80 -1.75 -7.26
CA ILE A 129 -7.40 -2.18 -7.32
C ILE A 129 -7.09 -2.74 -8.73
N GLN A 130 -7.88 -3.70 -9.21
CA GLN A 130 -7.65 -4.36 -10.50
C GLN A 130 -7.69 -3.39 -11.69
N LYS A 131 -8.62 -2.42 -11.68
CA LYS A 131 -8.70 -1.38 -12.72
C LYS A 131 -7.45 -0.51 -12.83
N GLN A 132 -6.70 -0.37 -11.76
CA GLN A 132 -5.50 0.48 -11.70
C GLN A 132 -4.19 -0.31 -11.79
N ASN A 133 -4.22 -1.64 -11.65
CA ASN A 133 -3.04 -2.48 -11.59
C ASN A 133 -2.53 -2.88 -12.97
N PHE A 134 -1.67 -2.07 -13.57
CA PHE A 134 -0.96 -2.35 -14.82
C PHE A 134 0.40 -3.02 -14.61
N GLY A 135 0.80 -3.29 -13.36
CA GLY A 135 2.09 -3.88 -12.98
C GLY A 135 2.99 -2.93 -12.18
N GLN A 136 2.54 -1.70 -11.93
CA GLN A 136 3.21 -0.79 -10.99
C GLN A 136 3.04 -1.30 -9.56
N ASP A 137 3.93 -0.86 -8.68
CA ASP A 137 3.90 -1.22 -7.26
C ASP A 137 2.70 -0.63 -6.54
N LEU A 138 2.34 -1.25 -5.43
CA LEU A 138 1.12 -0.91 -4.68
C LEU A 138 1.00 0.57 -4.28
N PRO A 139 2.06 1.30 -3.86
CA PRO A 139 1.97 2.73 -3.58
C PRO A 139 1.34 3.55 -4.70
N LEU A 140 1.69 3.27 -5.96
CA LEU A 140 1.19 4.02 -7.11
C LEU A 140 -0.33 3.82 -7.33
N ILE A 141 -0.85 2.66 -6.98
CA ILE A 141 -2.30 2.39 -6.98
C ILE A 141 -3.01 3.23 -5.91
N LEU A 142 -2.33 3.49 -4.78
CA LEU A 142 -2.86 4.27 -3.66
C LEU A 142 -2.72 5.80 -3.83
N ASN A 143 -2.03 6.27 -4.88
CA ASN A 143 -1.73 7.69 -5.11
C ASN A 143 -2.96 8.61 -5.13
N TRP A 144 -4.12 8.08 -5.48
CA TRP A 144 -5.38 8.83 -5.63
C TRP A 144 -6.16 9.01 -4.32
N THR A 145 -5.63 8.50 -3.22
CA THR A 145 -6.24 8.64 -1.88
C THR A 145 -5.85 9.97 -1.23
N PRO A 146 -6.70 10.52 -0.31
CA PRO A 146 -6.41 11.77 0.37
C PRO A 146 -5.07 11.75 1.11
N SER A 147 -4.35 12.86 1.12
CA SER A 147 -3.09 13.08 1.86
C SER A 147 -1.93 12.16 1.47
N VAL A 148 -2.03 11.43 0.36
CA VAL A 148 -1.01 10.49 -0.11
C VAL A 148 -0.10 11.16 -1.14
N VAL A 149 1.21 10.98 -0.98
CA VAL A 149 2.25 11.27 -1.99
C VAL A 149 3.05 10.01 -2.21
N THR A 150 3.25 9.63 -3.46
CA THR A 150 4.02 8.45 -3.87
C THR A 150 5.30 8.83 -4.57
N THR A 151 6.31 7.97 -4.46
CA THR A 151 7.62 8.16 -5.07
C THR A 151 8.03 6.94 -5.86
N SER A 152 8.90 7.13 -6.86
CA SER A 152 9.53 6.05 -7.62
C SER A 152 10.96 6.46 -7.97
N ASP A 153 11.93 5.65 -7.58
CA ASP A 153 13.34 5.95 -7.81
C ASP A 153 13.71 5.69 -9.28
N ALA A 154 13.20 4.61 -9.87
CA ALA A 154 13.31 4.35 -11.31
C ALA A 154 12.44 5.28 -12.18
N GLY A 155 11.59 6.12 -11.59
CA GLY A 155 10.79 7.15 -12.25
C GLY A 155 9.60 6.65 -13.07
N ALA A 156 9.31 5.35 -13.08
CA ALA A 156 8.24 4.73 -13.87
C ALA A 156 7.27 3.85 -13.06
N GLY A 157 7.41 3.81 -11.73
CA GLY A 157 6.49 3.12 -10.82
C GLY A 157 6.70 1.62 -10.67
N VAL A 158 7.79 1.06 -11.17
CA VAL A 158 8.23 -0.33 -10.97
C VAL A 158 9.62 -0.30 -10.33
N GLY A 159 9.87 -1.15 -9.34
CA GLY A 159 11.10 -1.22 -8.59
C GLY A 159 10.98 -0.55 -7.22
N TYR A 160 11.91 0.32 -6.83
CA TYR A 160 11.87 1.02 -5.55
C TYR A 160 10.82 2.14 -5.59
N THR A 161 9.79 1.99 -4.76
CA THR A 161 8.68 2.94 -4.63
C THR A 161 8.36 3.21 -3.17
N GLY A 162 7.85 4.40 -2.89
CA GLY A 162 7.52 4.82 -1.53
C GLY A 162 6.15 5.49 -1.43
N ILE A 163 5.68 5.61 -0.19
CA ILE A 163 4.42 6.28 0.14
C ILE A 163 4.61 7.16 1.37
N ARG A 164 4.05 8.37 1.34
CA ARG A 164 3.89 9.27 2.48
C ARG A 164 2.43 9.58 2.68
N ILE A 165 1.99 9.60 3.93
CA ILE A 165 0.59 9.88 4.30
C ILE A 165 0.59 10.99 5.35
N ARG A 166 -0.11 12.11 5.09
CA ARG A 166 -0.07 13.33 5.92
C ARG A 166 1.37 13.81 6.19
N GLY A 167 2.29 13.64 5.21
CA GLY A 167 3.71 13.93 5.36
C GLY A 167 4.49 12.98 6.26
N SER A 168 3.87 11.96 6.84
CA SER A 168 4.58 10.88 7.55
C SER A 168 5.33 10.01 6.54
N ASP A 169 6.60 9.79 6.76
CA ASP A 169 7.45 8.97 5.91
C ASP A 169 7.15 7.45 6.03
N ALA A 170 7.75 6.65 5.16
CA ALA A 170 7.51 5.20 5.09
C ALA A 170 7.72 4.47 6.42
N THR A 171 8.65 4.95 7.28
CA THR A 171 8.94 4.31 8.57
C THR A 171 7.85 4.53 9.60
N ARG A 172 6.91 5.46 9.36
CA ARG A 172 5.75 5.78 10.20
C ARG A 172 4.43 5.31 9.59
N VAL A 173 4.49 4.67 8.44
CA VAL A 173 3.34 4.03 7.80
C VAL A 173 3.39 2.54 8.10
N ASN A 174 2.52 2.11 8.99
CA ASN A 174 2.38 0.69 9.34
C ASN A 174 1.68 -0.07 8.21
N VAL A 175 2.24 -1.18 7.78
CA VAL A 175 1.67 -2.06 6.77
C VAL A 175 1.40 -3.43 7.37
N THR A 176 0.19 -3.95 7.15
CA THR A 176 -0.15 -5.32 7.51
C THR A 176 -0.70 -6.09 6.32
N ILE A 177 -0.37 -7.37 6.23
CA ILE A 177 -0.95 -8.29 5.25
C ILE A 177 -1.70 -9.37 6.04
N ASN A 178 -3.03 -9.41 5.91
CA ASN A 178 -3.92 -10.30 6.67
C ASN A 178 -3.79 -10.12 8.21
N GLY A 179 -3.53 -8.89 8.67
CA GLY A 179 -3.34 -8.59 10.09
C GLY A 179 -1.96 -8.92 10.66
N ILE A 180 -1.03 -9.43 9.83
CA ILE A 180 0.35 -9.71 10.20
C ILE A 180 1.22 -8.51 9.81
N PRO A 181 2.09 -7.98 10.70
CA PRO A 181 3.01 -6.89 10.38
C PRO A 181 3.92 -7.24 9.20
N TYR A 182 4.08 -6.29 8.29
CA TYR A 182 4.91 -6.47 7.09
C TYR A 182 6.15 -5.56 7.08
N ASN A 183 6.12 -4.42 7.75
CA ASN A 183 7.29 -3.55 7.84
C ASN A 183 8.50 -4.34 8.34
N ASP A 184 9.67 -4.10 7.73
CA ASP A 184 10.93 -4.64 8.24
C ASP A 184 11.17 -4.21 9.68
N SER A 185 11.66 -5.13 10.51
CA SER A 185 11.74 -4.92 11.95
C SER A 185 12.83 -3.94 12.38
N GLU A 186 13.90 -3.79 11.59
CA GLU A 186 15.02 -2.91 11.89
C GLU A 186 14.88 -1.53 11.25
N SER A 187 14.62 -1.47 9.94
CA SER A 187 14.43 -0.20 9.23
C SER A 187 13.06 0.42 9.49
N GLN A 188 12.08 -0.40 9.89
CA GLN A 188 10.65 -0.06 10.05
C GLN A 188 9.99 0.45 8.74
N SER A 189 10.67 0.31 7.61
CA SER A 189 10.17 0.64 6.28
C SER A 189 9.46 -0.55 5.62
N THR A 190 8.77 -0.28 4.54
CA THR A 190 8.15 -1.29 3.68
C THR A 190 8.83 -1.24 2.32
N PHE A 191 9.40 -2.37 1.90
CA PHE A 191 9.97 -2.56 0.58
C PHE A 191 8.92 -3.24 -0.31
N TRP A 192 8.24 -2.44 -1.14
CA TRP A 192 7.16 -2.93 -2.00
C TRP A 192 7.67 -3.80 -3.14
N VAL A 193 8.92 -3.60 -3.52
CA VAL A 193 9.64 -4.37 -4.54
C VAL A 193 9.80 -5.84 -4.14
N ASP A 194 9.83 -6.18 -2.84
CA ASP A 194 9.94 -7.55 -2.32
C ASP A 194 8.64 -8.37 -2.48
N ILE A 195 7.51 -7.70 -2.74
CA ILE A 195 6.20 -8.34 -2.96
C ILE A 195 5.57 -7.88 -4.28
N PRO A 196 6.25 -8.12 -5.42
CA PRO A 196 5.78 -7.65 -6.72
C PRO A 196 4.38 -8.17 -7.01
N ASP A 197 3.54 -7.33 -7.63
CA ASP A 197 2.17 -7.68 -8.01
C ASP A 197 1.30 -8.23 -6.86
N ILE A 198 1.55 -7.81 -5.61
CA ILE A 198 0.68 -8.16 -4.47
C ILE A 198 -0.76 -7.68 -4.72
N ALA A 199 -0.93 -6.60 -5.47
CA ALA A 199 -2.22 -6.05 -5.86
C ALA A 199 -3.12 -7.07 -6.57
N SER A 200 -2.56 -8.00 -7.34
CA SER A 200 -3.30 -9.09 -7.99
C SER A 200 -3.85 -10.13 -7.00
N SER A 201 -3.21 -10.28 -5.85
CA SER A 201 -3.66 -11.19 -4.78
C SER A 201 -4.45 -10.44 -3.68
N THR A 202 -4.77 -9.16 -3.90
CA THR A 202 -5.43 -8.33 -2.90
C THR A 202 -6.94 -8.26 -3.15
N GLN A 203 -7.71 -8.54 -2.10
CA GLN A 203 -9.17 -8.41 -2.08
C GLN A 203 -9.60 -6.98 -1.72
N SER A 204 -8.92 -6.39 -0.76
CA SER A 204 -9.20 -5.02 -0.33
C SER A 204 -8.04 -4.43 0.44
N ILE A 205 -7.97 -3.10 0.42
CA ILE A 205 -7.00 -2.34 1.21
C ILE A 205 -7.77 -1.33 2.04
N GLN A 206 -7.46 -1.25 3.34
CA GLN A 206 -7.92 -0.15 4.17
C GLN A 206 -6.74 0.73 4.56
N ILE A 207 -6.85 2.02 4.29
CA ILE A 207 -5.89 3.03 4.75
C ILE A 207 -6.54 3.79 5.90
N GLN A 208 -5.91 3.74 7.08
CA GLN A 208 -6.25 4.57 8.23
C GLN A 208 -5.21 5.68 8.34
N ARG A 209 -5.64 6.92 8.42
CA ARG A 209 -4.77 8.11 8.53
C ARG A 209 -4.67 8.56 9.98
N GLY A 210 -3.49 8.99 10.42
CA GLY A 210 -3.21 9.27 11.83
C GLY A 210 -2.94 8.00 12.64
N VAL A 211 -3.09 8.06 13.95
CA VAL A 211 -2.91 6.91 14.84
C VAL A 211 -4.02 5.89 14.59
N GLY A 212 -3.66 4.76 13.99
CA GLY A 212 -4.57 3.66 13.73
C GLY A 212 -5.02 2.94 15.00
N SER A 213 -6.03 2.06 14.86
CA SER A 213 -6.47 1.19 15.97
C SER A 213 -5.39 0.16 16.32
N SER A 214 -5.37 -0.32 17.57
CA SER A 214 -4.40 -1.31 18.06
C SER A 214 -4.47 -2.64 17.32
N THR A 215 -5.61 -2.96 16.70
CA THR A 215 -5.77 -4.12 15.81
C THR A 215 -4.92 -4.07 14.54
N ASN A 216 -4.36 -2.91 14.18
CA ASN A 216 -3.40 -2.77 13.08
C ASN A 216 -1.98 -3.23 13.47
N GLY A 217 -1.79 -3.68 14.71
CA GLY A 217 -0.50 -4.09 15.23
C GLY A 217 0.27 -2.97 15.93
N ALA A 218 1.46 -3.31 16.35
CA ALA A 218 2.32 -2.48 17.19
C ALA A 218 2.84 -1.21 16.48
N GLY A 219 2.97 -1.24 15.15
CA GLY A 219 3.52 -0.15 14.35
C GLY A 219 2.54 0.97 13.99
N ALA A 220 1.28 0.91 14.43
CA ALA A 220 0.26 1.92 14.10
C ALA A 220 0.59 3.29 14.71
N PHE A 221 1.27 4.16 13.99
CA PHE A 221 1.77 5.45 14.45
C PHE A 221 1.26 6.63 13.58
N GLY A 222 1.81 6.86 12.40
CA GLY A 222 1.44 7.98 11.54
C GLY A 222 0.31 7.69 10.56
N ALA A 223 0.25 6.46 10.07
CA ALA A 223 -0.81 5.90 9.24
C ALA A 223 -0.75 4.37 9.25
N SER A 224 -1.80 3.69 8.78
CA SER A 224 -1.80 2.23 8.59
C SER A 224 -2.40 1.85 7.25
N VAL A 225 -1.75 0.92 6.55
CA VAL A 225 -2.22 0.31 5.30
C VAL A 225 -2.46 -1.18 5.56
N ASN A 226 -3.72 -1.59 5.57
CA ASN A 226 -4.12 -2.96 5.87
C ASN A 226 -4.52 -3.67 4.58
N VAL A 227 -3.65 -4.53 4.09
CA VAL A 227 -3.87 -5.34 2.89
C VAL A 227 -4.53 -6.65 3.28
N GLN A 228 -5.68 -6.95 2.70
CA GLN A 228 -6.33 -8.24 2.79
C GLN A 228 -6.14 -8.98 1.48
N THR A 229 -5.56 -10.17 1.54
CA THR A 229 -5.41 -11.00 0.34
C THR A 229 -6.73 -11.64 -0.06
N ASN A 230 -6.75 -12.33 -1.21
CA ASN A 230 -7.96 -12.91 -1.78
C ASN A 230 -8.77 -13.72 -0.74
N SER A 231 -10.04 -13.39 -0.65
CA SER A 231 -11.03 -14.17 0.09
C SER A 231 -11.59 -15.32 -0.75
N LEU A 232 -12.30 -16.22 -0.10
CA LEU A 232 -12.99 -17.33 -0.71
C LEU A 232 -13.82 -16.88 -1.92
N GLN A 233 -13.66 -17.60 -3.04
CA GLN A 233 -14.59 -17.55 -4.18
C GLN A 233 -15.38 -18.85 -4.25
N SER A 234 -16.68 -18.76 -4.46
CA SER A 234 -17.56 -19.94 -4.57
C SER A 234 -17.33 -20.71 -5.85
N ASP A 235 -17.08 -20.00 -6.95
CA ASP A 235 -16.95 -20.59 -8.29
C ASP A 235 -15.48 -20.76 -8.69
N PRO A 236 -15.15 -21.82 -9.45
CA PRO A 236 -13.82 -21.98 -10.02
C PRO A 236 -13.56 -20.90 -11.06
N TYR A 237 -12.30 -20.48 -11.15
CA TYR A 237 -11.86 -19.48 -12.11
C TYR A 237 -10.43 -19.71 -12.56
N ALA A 238 -10.11 -19.22 -13.74
CA ALA A 238 -8.76 -18.99 -14.20
C ALA A 238 -8.68 -17.59 -14.84
N GLU A 239 -7.57 -16.90 -14.64
CA GLU A 239 -7.35 -15.54 -15.16
C GLU A 239 -5.93 -15.40 -15.67
N VAL A 240 -5.81 -14.85 -16.90
CA VAL A 240 -4.53 -14.47 -17.50
C VAL A 240 -4.52 -12.95 -17.67
N ILE A 241 -3.51 -12.29 -17.13
CA ILE A 241 -3.33 -10.85 -17.26
C ILE A 241 -1.99 -10.60 -17.90
N THR A 242 -1.98 -9.82 -18.99
CA THR A 242 -0.77 -9.35 -19.63
C THR A 242 -0.81 -7.84 -19.76
N ALA A 243 0.32 -7.18 -19.51
CA ALA A 243 0.45 -5.75 -19.77
C ALA A 243 1.81 -5.45 -20.41
N ALA A 244 1.83 -4.44 -21.28
CA ALA A 244 3.05 -3.94 -21.90
C ALA A 244 2.97 -2.41 -22.07
N GLY A 245 4.11 -1.73 -22.05
CA GLY A 245 4.14 -0.28 -22.20
C GLY A 245 5.52 0.32 -22.33
N SER A 246 5.59 1.61 -22.06
CA SER A 246 6.79 2.40 -22.11
C SER A 246 7.90 1.82 -21.20
N PHE A 247 9.15 2.13 -21.53
CA PHE A 247 10.34 1.63 -20.83
C PHE A 247 10.46 0.11 -20.84
N ASN A 248 9.98 -0.54 -21.92
CA ASN A 248 9.93 -2.00 -22.06
C ASN A 248 9.28 -2.69 -20.84
N THR A 249 8.33 -1.99 -20.19
CA THR A 249 7.62 -2.56 -19.04
C THR A 249 6.68 -3.64 -19.52
N GLN A 250 6.81 -4.85 -18.96
CA GLN A 250 6.00 -6.01 -19.28
C GLN A 250 5.53 -6.68 -18.00
N ARG A 251 4.30 -7.20 -18.02
CA ARG A 251 3.74 -7.99 -16.93
C ARG A 251 3.01 -9.20 -17.47
N TYR A 252 3.23 -10.34 -16.83
CA TYR A 252 2.55 -11.60 -17.08
C TYR A 252 2.09 -12.18 -15.75
N THR A 253 0.78 -12.33 -15.58
CA THR A 253 0.20 -12.87 -14.35
C THR A 253 -0.79 -13.97 -14.70
N PHE A 254 -0.66 -15.12 -14.07
CA PHE A 254 -1.62 -16.21 -14.10
C PHE A 254 -2.21 -16.40 -12.71
N ARG A 255 -3.54 -16.56 -12.65
CA ARG A 255 -4.27 -16.84 -11.43
C ARG A 255 -5.29 -17.94 -11.68
N ALA A 256 -5.49 -18.82 -10.68
CA ALA A 256 -6.53 -19.82 -10.73
C ALA A 256 -7.02 -20.14 -9.31
N GLY A 257 -8.29 -20.47 -9.21
CA GLY A 257 -8.91 -20.94 -7.98
C GLY A 257 -9.90 -22.06 -8.25
N THR A 258 -10.01 -22.98 -7.31
CA THR A 258 -10.88 -24.15 -7.45
C THR A 258 -12.35 -23.85 -7.22
N GLY A 259 -12.66 -22.67 -6.65
CA GLY A 259 -13.95 -22.47 -6.01
C GLY A 259 -14.09 -23.36 -4.77
N LEU A 260 -15.31 -23.52 -4.29
CA LEU A 260 -15.60 -24.31 -3.10
C LEU A 260 -15.80 -25.79 -3.45
N ILE A 261 -14.88 -26.64 -3.04
CA ILE A 261 -14.93 -28.09 -3.24
C ILE A 261 -15.61 -28.73 -2.04
N GLY A 262 -16.71 -29.50 -2.28
CA GLY A 262 -17.47 -30.19 -1.22
C GLY A 262 -17.95 -29.24 -0.13
N ASP A 263 -18.28 -27.99 -0.49
CA ASP A 263 -18.78 -26.93 0.38
C ASP A 263 -17.85 -26.59 1.58
N ARG A 264 -16.55 -26.92 1.49
CA ARG A 264 -15.62 -26.76 2.62
C ARG A 264 -14.21 -26.36 2.25
N TRP A 265 -13.71 -26.73 1.08
CA TRP A 265 -12.31 -26.53 0.73
C TRP A 265 -12.18 -25.61 -0.47
N ALA A 266 -11.26 -24.67 -0.40
CA ALA A 266 -10.92 -23.83 -1.55
C ALA A 266 -9.44 -23.60 -1.62
N PHE A 267 -8.91 -23.51 -2.85
CA PHE A 267 -7.51 -23.26 -3.13
C PHE A 267 -7.38 -22.15 -4.18
N ASP A 268 -6.41 -21.27 -3.99
CA ASP A 268 -6.06 -20.18 -4.90
C ASP A 268 -4.56 -20.20 -5.17
N ALA A 269 -4.19 -19.89 -6.42
CA ALA A 269 -2.82 -19.78 -6.86
C ALA A 269 -2.62 -18.55 -7.76
N LYS A 270 -1.46 -17.90 -7.64
CA LYS A 270 -0.98 -16.84 -8.56
C LYS A 270 0.50 -17.01 -8.80
N VAL A 271 0.94 -16.79 -10.03
CA VAL A 271 2.33 -16.55 -10.40
C VAL A 271 2.39 -15.30 -11.26
N SER A 272 3.43 -14.48 -11.08
CA SER A 272 3.58 -13.23 -11.80
C SER A 272 5.04 -12.95 -12.11
N LYS A 273 5.28 -12.33 -13.28
CA LYS A 273 6.56 -11.79 -13.73
C LYS A 273 6.35 -10.37 -14.20
N ILE A 274 7.20 -9.45 -13.71
CA ILE A 274 7.24 -8.05 -14.16
C ILE A 274 8.67 -7.71 -14.53
N THR A 275 8.85 -7.06 -15.68
CA THR A 275 10.14 -6.52 -16.11
C THR A 275 9.97 -5.08 -16.55
N SER A 276 10.97 -4.23 -16.32
CA SER A 276 10.99 -2.83 -16.77
C SER A 276 12.43 -2.36 -16.91
N ASN A 277 12.71 -1.48 -17.87
CA ASN A 277 14.00 -0.79 -17.98
C ASN A 277 14.06 0.47 -17.09
N GLY A 278 12.92 0.90 -16.51
CA GLY A 278 12.80 2.17 -15.80
C GLY A 278 12.88 3.40 -16.71
N TYR A 279 12.47 4.55 -16.20
CA TYR A 279 12.65 5.84 -16.88
C TYR A 279 14.09 6.34 -16.72
N VAL A 280 14.64 6.25 -15.51
CA VAL A 280 16.02 6.55 -15.20
C VAL A 280 16.94 5.55 -15.92
N GLU A 281 18.10 5.99 -16.40
CA GLU A 281 19.03 5.14 -17.14
C GLU A 281 19.50 3.96 -16.28
N ARG A 282 19.57 2.77 -16.88
CA ARG A 282 19.96 1.50 -16.21
C ARG A 282 19.06 1.06 -15.04
N ALA A 283 18.03 1.81 -14.64
CA ALA A 283 17.14 1.45 -13.54
C ALA A 283 16.20 0.29 -13.88
N SER A 284 16.79 -0.80 -14.34
CA SER A 284 16.06 -2.02 -14.74
C SER A 284 15.54 -2.78 -13.52
N SER A 285 14.40 -3.42 -13.69
CA SER A 285 13.78 -4.30 -12.69
C SER A 285 13.38 -5.62 -13.34
N ASP A 286 13.70 -6.73 -12.70
CA ASP A 286 13.28 -8.08 -13.03
C ASP A 286 12.67 -8.73 -11.77
N LEU A 287 11.34 -8.79 -11.73
CA LEU A 287 10.58 -9.11 -10.53
C LEU A 287 9.74 -10.36 -10.76
N GLY A 288 9.84 -11.33 -9.86
CA GLY A 288 9.00 -12.52 -9.85
C GLY A 288 8.19 -12.62 -8.56
N SER A 289 6.97 -13.14 -8.61
CA SER A 289 6.20 -13.40 -7.39
C SER A 289 5.25 -14.57 -7.52
N TYR A 290 4.92 -15.15 -6.37
CA TYR A 290 3.91 -16.19 -6.26
C TYR A 290 2.98 -15.93 -5.07
N TYR A 291 1.82 -16.57 -5.11
CA TYR A 291 0.85 -16.62 -4.02
C TYR A 291 0.10 -17.96 -4.09
N PHE A 292 0.02 -18.66 -2.98
CA PHE A 292 -0.81 -19.85 -2.83
C PHE A 292 -1.59 -19.75 -1.53
N SER A 293 -2.86 -20.14 -1.56
CA SER A 293 -3.65 -20.30 -0.36
C SER A 293 -4.52 -21.52 -0.44
N GLY A 294 -4.68 -22.20 0.70
CA GLY A 294 -5.64 -23.29 0.89
C GLY A 294 -6.45 -23.05 2.15
N GLY A 295 -7.75 -23.21 2.07
CA GLY A 295 -8.65 -22.94 3.18
C GLY A 295 -9.67 -24.06 3.43
N TYR A 296 -9.92 -24.33 4.72
CA TYR A 296 -11.06 -25.11 5.20
C TYR A 296 -12.11 -24.17 5.79
N TYR A 297 -13.33 -24.26 5.29
CA TYR A 297 -14.46 -23.41 5.65
C TYR A 297 -15.57 -24.27 6.27
N GLY A 298 -15.48 -24.49 7.56
CA GLY A 298 -16.50 -25.23 8.34
C GLY A 298 -17.56 -24.26 8.88
N LYS A 299 -18.63 -24.83 9.46
CA LYS A 299 -19.74 -24.04 10.04
C LYS A 299 -19.32 -23.14 11.21
N LYS A 300 -18.29 -23.50 11.96
CA LYS A 300 -17.81 -22.76 13.15
C LYS A 300 -16.31 -22.54 13.14
N THR A 301 -15.60 -23.08 12.14
CA THR A 301 -14.15 -23.08 12.09
C THR A 301 -13.71 -22.73 10.69
N VAL A 302 -12.82 -21.76 10.56
CA VAL A 302 -12.08 -21.46 9.33
C VAL A 302 -10.61 -21.66 9.62
N ILE A 303 -9.93 -22.41 8.76
CA ILE A 303 -8.47 -22.57 8.79
C ILE A 303 -7.94 -22.21 7.41
N LYS A 304 -6.99 -21.29 7.33
CA LYS A 304 -6.40 -20.86 6.07
C LYS A 304 -4.88 -20.86 6.18
N ALA A 305 -4.23 -21.59 5.28
CA ALA A 305 -2.80 -21.54 5.08
C ALA A 305 -2.48 -20.70 3.84
N ILE A 306 -1.53 -19.80 3.95
CA ILE A 306 -1.13 -18.90 2.86
C ILE A 306 0.39 -18.93 2.77
N THR A 307 0.91 -19.00 1.55
CA THR A 307 2.31 -18.67 1.26
C THR A 307 2.37 -17.74 0.06
N PHE A 308 3.21 -16.73 0.17
CA PHE A 308 3.49 -15.81 -0.91
C PHE A 308 4.93 -15.30 -0.79
N GLY A 309 5.46 -14.83 -1.90
CA GLY A 309 6.81 -14.31 -1.90
C GLY A 309 7.13 -13.60 -3.20
N GLY A 310 8.27 -12.92 -3.16
CA GLY A 310 8.85 -12.26 -4.31
C GLY A 310 10.36 -12.46 -4.37
N ASN A 311 10.88 -12.39 -5.58
CA ASN A 311 12.27 -12.17 -5.85
C ASN A 311 12.41 -10.93 -6.71
N GLU A 312 13.38 -10.12 -6.37
CA GLU A 312 13.75 -8.95 -7.15
C GLU A 312 15.21 -9.07 -7.62
N LYS A 313 15.45 -8.54 -8.81
CA LYS A 313 16.76 -8.08 -9.24
C LYS A 313 16.56 -6.71 -9.88
N THR A 314 17.08 -5.68 -9.21
CA THR A 314 16.98 -4.29 -9.67
C THR A 314 18.37 -3.69 -9.82
N TYR A 315 18.61 -2.95 -10.92
CA TYR A 315 19.79 -2.10 -11.00
C TYR A 315 19.57 -0.87 -10.11
N GLN A 316 20.56 -0.51 -9.31
CA GLN A 316 20.46 0.58 -8.34
C GLN A 316 20.16 1.93 -9.01
N SER A 317 19.20 2.64 -8.47
CA SER A 317 18.85 4.01 -8.86
C SER A 317 18.49 4.86 -7.62
N TRP A 318 19.20 4.61 -6.52
CA TRP A 318 18.89 5.14 -5.19
C TRP A 318 19.33 6.59 -4.99
N TYR A 319 20.11 7.13 -5.92
CA TYR A 319 20.61 8.49 -5.84
C TYR A 319 19.90 9.40 -6.86
N GLY A 320 19.49 10.56 -6.39
CA GLY A 320 18.96 11.61 -7.25
C GLY A 320 20.06 12.32 -8.05
N VAL A 321 19.63 13.18 -8.95
CA VAL A 321 20.52 14.08 -9.72
C VAL A 321 20.42 15.50 -9.22
N ASP A 322 21.55 16.26 -9.28
CA ASP A 322 21.57 17.68 -8.96
C ASP A 322 20.80 18.53 -10.00
N ALA A 323 20.60 19.82 -9.69
CA ALA A 323 19.82 20.72 -10.53
C ALA A 323 20.40 20.94 -11.94
N ALA A 324 21.73 20.93 -12.09
CA ALA A 324 22.40 21.11 -13.38
C ALA A 324 22.19 19.86 -14.24
N THR A 325 22.45 18.70 -13.69
CA THR A 325 22.19 17.40 -14.33
C THR A 325 20.69 17.22 -14.64
N LEU A 326 19.79 17.62 -13.73
CA LEU A 326 18.35 17.58 -13.97
C LEU A 326 17.92 18.38 -15.20
N SER A 327 18.61 19.47 -15.51
CA SER A 327 18.32 20.33 -16.67
C SER A 327 18.88 19.80 -17.99
N THR A 328 20.01 19.06 -17.94
CA THR A 328 20.73 18.58 -19.13
C THR A 328 20.46 17.13 -19.46
N ASN A 329 20.42 16.26 -18.46
CA ASN A 329 20.11 14.82 -18.58
C ASN A 329 19.29 14.34 -17.39
N ARG A 330 17.97 14.53 -17.44
CA ARG A 330 17.03 14.10 -16.38
C ARG A 330 17.06 12.60 -16.07
N ARG A 331 17.55 11.79 -16.99
CA ARG A 331 17.56 10.33 -16.87
C ARG A 331 18.87 9.79 -16.32
N MET A 332 19.85 10.64 -16.07
CA MET A 332 21.17 10.22 -15.60
C MET A 332 21.08 9.42 -14.31
N ASN A 333 21.88 8.36 -14.22
CA ASN A 333 22.06 7.52 -13.05
C ASN A 333 23.58 7.32 -12.83
N ASN A 334 24.06 7.72 -11.68
CA ASN A 334 25.48 7.63 -11.33
C ASN A 334 25.83 6.29 -10.66
N ALA A 335 24.86 5.41 -10.38
CA ALA A 335 25.14 4.11 -9.79
C ALA A 335 26.06 3.28 -10.73
N GLY A 336 27.10 2.67 -10.15
CA GLY A 336 28.07 1.88 -10.88
C GLY A 336 29.02 2.66 -11.78
N ALA A 337 29.09 3.98 -11.70
CA ALA A 337 30.00 4.80 -12.52
C ALA A 337 31.47 4.43 -12.25
N ILE A 338 32.24 4.26 -13.33
CA ILE A 338 33.68 4.02 -13.33
C ILE A 338 34.35 5.28 -13.89
N TYR A 339 35.31 5.83 -13.17
CA TYR A 339 35.95 7.08 -13.51
C TYR A 339 37.37 6.85 -14.10
N ASP A 340 37.72 7.64 -15.10
CA ASP A 340 39.10 7.70 -15.60
C ASP A 340 40.01 8.53 -14.67
N ALA A 341 41.29 8.60 -14.97
CA ALA A 341 42.27 9.37 -14.20
C ALA A 341 42.01 10.87 -14.17
N SER A 342 41.16 11.40 -15.06
CA SER A 342 40.73 12.80 -15.14
C SER A 342 39.43 13.07 -14.40
N GLY A 343 38.82 12.04 -13.80
CA GLY A 343 37.54 12.13 -13.10
C GLY A 343 36.31 12.12 -14.00
N ASN A 344 36.45 11.79 -15.28
CA ASN A 344 35.31 11.62 -16.19
C ASN A 344 34.79 10.20 -16.15
N ILE A 345 33.48 10.02 -16.33
CA ILE A 345 32.88 8.68 -16.42
C ILE A 345 33.36 8.00 -17.69
N SER A 346 34.11 6.90 -17.54
CA SER A 346 34.63 6.04 -18.60
C SER A 346 33.74 4.83 -18.90
N GLY A 347 32.85 4.48 -17.98
CA GLY A 347 31.95 3.34 -18.10
C GLY A 347 31.07 3.17 -16.87
N TYR A 348 30.35 2.05 -16.83
CA TYR A 348 29.50 1.68 -15.71
C TYR A 348 29.65 0.20 -15.41
N TYR A 349 29.58 -0.16 -14.15
CA TYR A 349 29.52 -1.54 -13.71
C TYR A 349 28.15 -2.13 -14.02
N ASP A 350 28.11 -3.23 -14.77
CA ASP A 350 26.86 -3.79 -15.30
C ASP A 350 25.97 -4.43 -14.23
N ASN A 351 26.54 -4.90 -13.11
CA ASN A 351 25.81 -5.59 -12.05
C ASN A 351 25.75 -4.79 -10.75
N GLN A 352 25.67 -3.47 -10.83
CA GLN A 352 25.35 -2.58 -9.70
C GLN A 352 23.88 -2.81 -9.28
N ALA A 353 23.59 -3.95 -8.69
CA ALA A 353 22.24 -4.47 -8.54
C ALA A 353 21.90 -4.82 -7.10
N ASP A 354 20.63 -4.75 -6.77
CA ASP A 354 20.03 -5.40 -5.61
C ASP A 354 19.38 -6.71 -6.06
N ASP A 355 19.65 -7.80 -5.35
CA ASP A 355 19.12 -9.14 -5.61
C ASP A 355 18.64 -9.73 -4.28
N TYR A 356 17.33 -9.63 -4.05
CA TYR A 356 16.74 -10.03 -2.79
C TYR A 356 15.51 -10.92 -3.01
N LYS A 357 15.32 -11.86 -2.10
CA LYS A 357 14.17 -12.76 -2.07
C LYS A 357 13.53 -12.77 -0.70
N GLN A 358 12.19 -12.72 -0.65
CA GLN A 358 11.43 -12.82 0.57
C GLN A 358 10.27 -13.81 0.41
N ASP A 359 10.18 -14.78 1.32
CA ASP A 359 9.12 -15.79 1.38
C ASP A 359 8.34 -15.63 2.68
N HIS A 360 7.01 -15.67 2.59
CA HIS A 360 6.07 -15.53 3.70
C HIS A 360 5.20 -16.77 3.83
N TYR A 361 5.01 -17.21 5.06
CA TYR A 361 4.12 -18.31 5.43
C TYR A 361 3.19 -17.84 6.53
N GLN A 362 1.89 -18.04 6.36
CA GLN A 362 0.86 -17.63 7.30
C GLN A 362 -0.12 -18.77 7.53
N LEU A 363 -0.51 -19.02 8.78
CA LEU A 363 -1.59 -19.93 9.17
C LEU A 363 -2.59 -19.14 10.00
N HIS A 364 -3.82 -19.06 9.54
CA HIS A 364 -4.91 -18.36 10.20
C HIS A 364 -5.96 -19.38 10.67
N ILE A 365 -6.38 -19.26 11.91
CA ILE A 365 -7.43 -20.08 12.51
C ILE A 365 -8.46 -19.15 13.12
N SER A 366 -9.72 -19.34 12.76
CA SER A 366 -10.85 -18.61 13.31
C SER A 366 -11.88 -19.62 13.80
N GLN A 367 -12.33 -19.47 15.05
CA GLN A 367 -13.24 -20.39 15.71
C GLN A 367 -14.37 -19.64 16.40
N GLN A 368 -15.61 -19.97 16.06
CA GLN A 368 -16.78 -19.57 16.82
C GLN A 368 -16.88 -20.40 18.10
N LEU A 369 -16.76 -19.77 19.27
CA LEU A 369 -16.75 -20.42 20.56
C LEU A 369 -18.17 -20.69 21.11
N GLY A 370 -19.19 -20.08 20.52
CA GLY A 370 -20.57 -20.11 20.97
C GLY A 370 -21.04 -18.78 21.55
N GLY A 371 -22.34 -18.58 21.66
CA GLY A 371 -22.92 -17.30 22.01
C GLY A 371 -22.46 -16.24 20.98
N HIS A 372 -21.79 -15.19 21.48
CA HIS A 372 -21.36 -14.03 20.69
C HIS A 372 -19.82 -13.90 20.59
N TRP A 373 -19.08 -14.98 20.92
CA TRP A 373 -17.62 -14.99 20.96
C TRP A 373 -17.00 -15.69 19.74
N ASN A 374 -15.98 -15.06 19.17
CA ASN A 374 -15.09 -15.62 18.18
C ASN A 374 -13.64 -15.50 18.65
N ALA A 375 -12.86 -16.57 18.50
CA ALA A 375 -11.43 -16.59 18.74
C ALA A 375 -10.68 -16.64 17.41
N ASN A 376 -9.63 -15.84 17.28
CA ASN A 376 -8.75 -15.85 16.12
C ASN A 376 -7.31 -16.02 16.58
N ALA A 377 -6.54 -16.81 15.85
CA ALA A 377 -5.12 -16.97 16.02
C ALA A 377 -4.44 -17.03 14.67
N SER A 378 -3.29 -16.40 14.55
CA SER A 378 -2.47 -16.47 13.34
C SER A 378 -1.03 -16.71 13.71
N LEU A 379 -0.37 -17.60 12.98
CA LEU A 379 1.06 -17.83 13.06
C LEU A 379 1.69 -17.38 11.75
N HIS A 380 2.89 -16.83 11.84
CA HIS A 380 3.63 -16.41 10.65
C HIS A 380 5.11 -16.70 10.74
N TYR A 381 5.72 -16.87 9.57
CA TYR A 381 7.14 -16.97 9.38
C TYR A 381 7.52 -16.28 8.07
N THR A 382 8.47 -15.36 8.12
CA THR A 382 9.05 -14.70 6.94
C THR A 382 10.53 -14.98 6.91
N TRP A 383 11.05 -15.32 5.75
CA TRP A 383 12.48 -15.45 5.51
C TRP A 383 12.88 -14.56 4.35
N GLY A 384 13.79 -13.64 4.64
CA GLY A 384 14.39 -12.74 3.68
C GLY A 384 15.86 -12.99 3.53
N ARG A 385 16.38 -13.03 2.30
CA ARG A 385 17.80 -13.14 2.02
C ARG A 385 18.16 -12.54 0.68
N GLY A 386 19.20 -11.72 0.67
CA GLY A 386 19.73 -11.13 -0.53
C GLY A 386 20.91 -10.21 -0.26
N PHE A 387 21.34 -9.55 -1.30
CA PHE A 387 22.45 -8.63 -1.25
C PHE A 387 22.28 -7.53 -2.28
N TYR A 388 22.90 -6.40 -2.05
CA TYR A 388 23.21 -5.47 -3.11
C TYR A 388 24.71 -5.52 -3.43
N GLU A 389 25.01 -5.50 -4.73
CA GLU A 389 26.37 -5.64 -5.27
C GLU A 389 26.84 -4.28 -5.79
N GLU A 390 28.05 -3.92 -5.43
CA GLU A 390 28.65 -2.63 -5.75
C GLU A 390 30.09 -2.79 -6.23
N TYR A 391 30.45 -2.02 -7.26
CA TYR A 391 31.84 -1.80 -7.63
C TYR A 391 32.36 -0.55 -6.93
N HIS A 392 33.45 -0.69 -6.19
CA HIS A 392 34.15 0.40 -5.53
C HIS A 392 35.52 0.57 -6.16
N GLN A 393 35.76 1.75 -6.75
CA GLN A 393 37.02 2.12 -7.33
C GLN A 393 37.94 2.66 -6.23
N ALA A 394 39.20 2.18 -6.19
CA ALA A 394 40.24 2.60 -5.25
C ALA A 394 39.84 2.52 -3.76
N ALA A 395 39.07 1.48 -3.37
CA ALA A 395 38.74 1.23 -1.98
C ALA A 395 40.00 0.98 -1.16
N THR A 396 40.16 1.64 -0.02
CA THR A 396 41.34 1.45 0.82
C THR A 396 41.32 0.10 1.53
N PHE A 397 42.48 -0.54 1.70
CA PHE A 397 42.54 -1.81 2.43
C PHE A 397 42.03 -1.65 3.87
N ASN A 398 42.28 -0.49 4.48
CA ASN A 398 41.78 -0.20 5.83
C ASN A 398 40.24 -0.21 5.92
N GLU A 399 39.52 0.37 4.93
CA GLU A 399 38.05 0.29 4.85
C GLU A 399 37.53 -1.14 4.66
N LEU A 400 38.38 -2.01 4.10
CA LEU A 400 38.08 -3.42 3.91
C LEU A 400 38.54 -4.29 5.11
N GLY A 401 39.05 -3.69 6.21
CA GLY A 401 39.58 -4.40 7.37
C GLY A 401 40.83 -5.20 7.05
N LEU A 402 41.60 -4.79 6.04
CA LEU A 402 42.79 -5.48 5.53
C LEU A 402 44.06 -4.63 5.71
N ALA A 403 45.20 -5.29 5.76
CA ALA A 403 46.51 -4.62 5.72
C ALA A 403 46.87 -4.22 4.29
N ASP A 404 47.67 -3.17 4.16
CA ASP A 404 48.23 -2.73 2.90
C ASP A 404 49.04 -3.87 2.25
N VAL A 405 49.05 -3.92 0.92
CA VAL A 405 49.71 -4.95 0.13
C VAL A 405 51.03 -4.42 -0.40
N THR A 406 52.13 -5.04 -0.02
CA THR A 406 53.48 -4.69 -0.54
C THR A 406 53.86 -5.64 -1.64
N ILE A 407 54.14 -5.10 -2.84
CA ILE A 407 54.60 -5.81 -4.01
C ILE A 407 55.99 -5.24 -4.36
N LYS A 408 57.02 -6.04 -4.13
CA LYS A 408 58.44 -5.60 -4.21
C LYS A 408 58.65 -4.37 -3.32
N ASP A 409 58.99 -3.20 -3.91
CA ASP A 409 59.28 -1.96 -3.21
C ASP A 409 58.09 -0.98 -3.20
N THR A 410 56.92 -1.41 -3.68
CA THR A 410 55.70 -0.56 -3.75
C THR A 410 54.65 -1.06 -2.79
N THR A 411 54.20 -0.22 -1.88
CA THR A 411 53.05 -0.50 -1.00
C THR A 411 51.78 0.08 -1.62
N LEU A 412 50.85 -0.80 -1.88
CA LEU A 412 49.50 -0.46 -2.34
C LEU A 412 48.60 -0.27 -1.13
N THR A 413 47.94 0.88 -1.03
CA THR A 413 47.03 1.23 0.08
C THR A 413 45.54 1.12 -0.30
N SER A 414 45.28 0.87 -1.59
CA SER A 414 43.91 0.75 -2.14
C SER A 414 43.87 -0.24 -3.29
N THR A 415 42.68 -0.72 -3.60
CA THR A 415 42.40 -1.62 -4.72
C THR A 415 40.94 -1.42 -5.19
N ASP A 416 40.70 -1.71 -6.47
CA ASP A 416 39.32 -1.83 -6.94
C ASP A 416 38.72 -3.13 -6.43
N VAL A 417 37.45 -3.08 -5.98
CA VAL A 417 36.75 -4.24 -5.46
C VAL A 417 35.31 -4.31 -5.96
N ILE A 418 34.78 -5.51 -6.01
CA ILE A 418 33.34 -5.77 -6.09
C ILE A 418 32.95 -6.39 -4.76
N VAL A 419 31.97 -5.76 -4.11
CA VAL A 419 31.45 -6.19 -2.81
C VAL A 419 29.99 -6.55 -2.90
N ARG A 420 29.56 -7.49 -2.05
CA ARG A 420 28.14 -7.77 -1.78
C ARG A 420 27.84 -7.44 -0.33
N LYS A 421 26.82 -6.62 -0.12
CA LYS A 421 26.32 -6.30 1.22
C LYS A 421 25.07 -7.10 1.46
N TRP A 422 25.17 -8.12 2.30
CA TRP A 422 24.15 -9.13 2.55
C TRP A 422 23.23 -8.77 3.70
N LEU A 423 21.96 -9.13 3.53
CA LEU A 423 20.99 -9.27 4.60
C LEU A 423 20.40 -10.68 4.56
N ASP A 424 20.44 -11.38 5.71
CA ASP A 424 19.78 -12.68 5.91
C ASP A 424 18.98 -12.57 7.21
N ASN A 425 17.66 -12.55 7.10
CA ASN A 425 16.77 -12.27 8.22
C ASN A 425 15.60 -13.24 8.30
N LYS A 426 15.11 -13.41 9.53
CA LYS A 426 13.93 -14.21 9.83
C LYS A 426 13.02 -13.43 10.77
N PHE A 427 11.74 -13.36 10.41
CA PHE A 427 10.72 -12.73 11.20
C PHE A 427 9.55 -13.70 11.41
N TYR A 428 9.23 -14.01 12.65
CA TYR A 428 8.21 -14.98 12.98
C TYR A 428 7.48 -14.62 14.26
N GLY A 429 6.28 -15.17 14.43
CA GLY A 429 5.47 -14.91 15.60
C GLY A 429 4.04 -15.34 15.46
N GLY A 430 3.21 -14.76 16.31
CA GLY A 430 1.78 -15.01 16.29
C GLY A 430 0.96 -13.82 16.77
N THR A 431 -0.25 -13.73 16.25
CA THR A 431 -1.28 -12.79 16.68
C THR A 431 -2.49 -13.54 17.19
N TRP A 432 -3.21 -12.99 18.12
CA TRP A 432 -4.43 -13.58 18.67
C TRP A 432 -5.47 -12.51 19.00
N SER A 433 -6.76 -12.87 18.91
CA SER A 433 -7.85 -12.04 19.39
C SER A 433 -9.06 -12.85 19.81
N PHE A 434 -9.78 -12.34 20.80
CA PHE A 434 -11.13 -12.76 21.19
C PHE A 434 -12.09 -11.61 20.91
N ASN A 435 -13.07 -11.87 20.08
CA ASN A 435 -14.04 -10.89 19.63
C ASN A 435 -15.42 -11.22 20.19
N TYR A 436 -16.01 -10.28 20.91
CA TYR A 436 -17.39 -10.38 21.42
C TYR A 436 -18.25 -9.36 20.69
N ASN A 437 -19.34 -9.81 20.08
CA ASN A 437 -20.29 -8.96 19.38
C ASN A 437 -21.71 -9.32 19.83
N GLN A 438 -22.34 -8.45 20.62
CA GLN A 438 -23.73 -8.62 21.04
C GLN A 438 -24.41 -7.25 21.18
N GLY A 439 -25.47 -7.04 20.40
CA GLY A 439 -26.34 -5.89 20.51
C GLY A 439 -25.58 -4.55 20.40
N LYS A 440 -25.39 -3.91 21.56
CA LYS A 440 -24.75 -2.57 21.65
C LYS A 440 -23.24 -2.60 21.88
N SER A 441 -22.62 -3.78 21.97
CA SER A 441 -21.21 -3.92 22.39
C SER A 441 -20.41 -4.76 21.41
N ASP A 442 -19.31 -4.17 20.90
CA ASP A 442 -18.26 -4.85 20.11
C ASP A 442 -16.95 -4.74 20.90
N LEU A 443 -16.50 -5.83 21.53
CA LEU A 443 -15.28 -5.89 22.31
C LEU A 443 -14.27 -6.79 21.61
N VAL A 444 -13.04 -6.34 21.50
CA VAL A 444 -11.89 -7.12 21.01
C VAL A 444 -10.78 -7.06 22.04
N ILE A 445 -10.37 -8.24 22.52
CA ILE A 445 -9.18 -8.41 23.36
C ILE A 445 -8.17 -9.17 22.54
N GLY A 446 -6.96 -8.64 22.38
CA GLY A 446 -5.99 -9.26 21.49
C GLY A 446 -4.57 -8.88 21.79
N GLY A 447 -3.67 -9.42 20.99
CA GLY A 447 -2.25 -9.15 21.10
C GLY A 447 -1.42 -9.86 20.04
N ALA A 448 -0.12 -9.67 20.13
CA ALA A 448 0.87 -10.33 19.29
C ALA A 448 2.18 -10.51 20.03
N TYR A 449 2.92 -11.52 19.65
CA TYR A 449 4.33 -11.69 19.96
C TYR A 449 5.06 -11.99 18.65
N ASN A 450 6.05 -11.15 18.34
CA ASN A 450 6.84 -11.27 17.13
C ASN A 450 8.33 -11.24 17.49
N GLN A 451 9.10 -12.05 16.78
CA GLN A 451 10.56 -12.09 16.93
C GLN A 451 11.22 -11.91 15.57
N TYR A 452 12.13 -10.96 15.49
CA TYR A 452 13.10 -10.83 14.42
C TYR A 452 14.39 -11.46 14.93
N GLY A 453 14.72 -12.64 14.43
CA GLY A 453 15.70 -13.51 15.05
C GLY A 453 16.93 -13.75 14.20
N GLY A 454 18.12 -13.47 14.76
CA GLY A 454 19.39 -13.84 14.15
C GLY A 454 19.63 -13.19 12.79
N ALA A 455 19.12 -11.98 12.57
CA ALA A 455 19.42 -11.23 11.35
C ALA A 455 20.92 -10.96 11.25
N ARG A 456 21.47 -11.23 10.08
CA ARG A 456 22.88 -11.06 9.77
C ARG A 456 23.04 -10.01 8.68
N HIS A 457 23.87 -9.02 8.98
CA HIS A 457 24.33 -8.02 8.02
C HIS A 457 25.83 -8.27 7.81
N PHE A 458 26.26 -8.54 6.58
CA PHE A 458 27.69 -8.74 6.33
C PHE A 458 28.08 -8.30 4.93
N GLY A 459 29.30 -7.79 4.81
CA GLY A 459 29.90 -7.43 3.54
C GLY A 459 30.88 -8.48 3.08
N GLU A 460 30.75 -8.93 1.85
CA GLU A 460 31.57 -9.97 1.21
C GLU A 460 32.31 -9.38 0.01
N ILE A 461 33.63 -9.51 -0.02
CA ILE A 461 34.44 -9.15 -1.19
C ILE A 461 34.43 -10.32 -2.15
N ILE A 462 33.85 -10.15 -3.34
CA ILE A 462 33.77 -11.21 -4.35
C ILE A 462 34.85 -11.09 -5.44
N TRP A 463 35.44 -9.90 -5.60
CA TRP A 463 36.52 -9.63 -6.50
C TRP A 463 37.39 -8.46 -6.01
N ALA A 464 38.68 -8.52 -6.22
CA ALA A 464 39.59 -7.41 -5.99
C ALA A 464 40.70 -7.42 -7.07
N GLN A 465 41.08 -6.24 -7.53
CA GLN A 465 42.18 -6.09 -8.50
C GLN A 465 43.50 -6.56 -7.92
N TYR A 466 43.76 -6.20 -6.65
CA TYR A 466 44.92 -6.66 -5.88
C TYR A 466 44.44 -7.26 -4.56
N ALA A 467 44.51 -8.58 -4.45
CA ALA A 467 43.97 -9.32 -3.34
C ALA A 467 44.97 -9.66 -2.23
N GLY A 468 46.29 -9.66 -2.54
CA GLY A 468 47.31 -10.10 -1.60
C GLY A 468 47.06 -11.54 -1.08
N LEU A 469 47.00 -11.70 0.24
CA LEU A 469 46.63 -12.93 0.94
C LEU A 469 45.17 -13.00 1.38
N MET A 470 44.32 -12.16 0.81
CA MET A 470 42.90 -12.09 1.15
C MET A 470 42.20 -13.43 0.84
N PRO A 471 41.46 -14.01 1.79
CA PRO A 471 40.64 -15.19 1.53
C PRO A 471 39.57 -14.93 0.48
N ILE A 472 39.19 -15.97 -0.27
CA ILE A 472 38.03 -15.92 -1.16
C ILE A 472 36.78 -15.61 -0.32
N ARG A 473 35.96 -14.67 -0.79
CA ARG A 473 34.72 -14.22 -0.10
C ARG A 473 34.98 -13.70 1.33
N HIS A 474 36.02 -12.90 1.45
CA HIS A 474 36.36 -12.26 2.72
C HIS A 474 35.21 -11.39 3.22
N HIS A 475 34.79 -11.62 4.46
CA HIS A 475 33.81 -10.75 5.13
C HIS A 475 34.56 -9.58 5.76
N TYR A 476 34.39 -8.39 5.23
CA TYR A 476 35.06 -7.19 5.74
C TYR A 476 34.26 -6.48 6.86
N TYR A 477 32.96 -6.81 6.98
CA TYR A 477 32.18 -6.49 8.16
C TYR A 477 31.12 -7.55 8.44
N GLU A 478 30.69 -7.68 9.69
CA GLU A 478 29.59 -8.56 10.07
C GLU A 478 28.89 -7.99 11.33
N GLY A 479 27.56 -8.04 11.32
CA GLY A 479 26.73 -7.70 12.47
C GLY A 479 25.55 -8.66 12.61
N LYS A 480 25.04 -8.76 13.84
CA LYS A 480 23.86 -9.57 14.18
C LYS A 480 22.86 -8.74 14.93
N SER A 481 21.58 -8.96 14.63
CA SER A 481 20.48 -8.24 15.27
C SER A 481 19.40 -9.19 15.74
N GLN A 482 18.73 -8.79 16.82
CA GLN A 482 17.55 -9.46 17.35
C GLN A 482 16.58 -8.41 17.87
N LYS A 483 15.27 -8.62 17.59
CA LYS A 483 14.20 -7.78 18.14
C LYS A 483 13.03 -8.66 18.58
N ASN A 484 12.56 -8.42 19.81
CA ASN A 484 11.34 -9.03 20.33
C ASN A 484 10.30 -7.93 20.50
N ASP A 485 9.09 -8.17 20.07
CA ASP A 485 7.98 -7.23 20.14
C ASP A 485 6.73 -7.94 20.67
N PHE A 486 6.35 -7.57 21.89
CA PHE A 486 5.11 -8.04 22.52
C PHE A 486 4.12 -6.90 22.63
N ASN A 487 2.85 -7.17 22.29
CA ASN A 487 1.79 -6.23 22.59
C ASN A 487 0.50 -6.94 22.98
N THR A 488 -0.30 -6.24 23.78
CA THR A 488 -1.68 -6.65 24.10
C THR A 488 -2.58 -5.44 24.14
N PHE A 489 -3.85 -5.62 23.78
CA PHE A 489 -4.79 -4.52 23.70
C PHE A 489 -6.23 -4.96 24.04
N VAL A 490 -7.02 -3.96 24.43
CA VAL A 490 -8.47 -4.04 24.57
C VAL A 490 -9.08 -2.92 23.76
N LYS A 491 -9.91 -3.26 22.78
CA LYS A 491 -10.69 -2.32 21.96
C LYS A 491 -12.17 -2.57 22.21
N TRP A 492 -12.91 -1.52 22.52
CA TRP A 492 -14.31 -1.60 22.82
C TRP A 492 -15.09 -0.47 22.14
N ASN A 493 -16.06 -0.86 21.31
CA ASN A 493 -17.09 0.01 20.77
C ASN A 493 -18.39 -0.28 21.47
N PHE A 494 -19.05 0.74 21.99
CA PHE A 494 -20.29 0.51 22.67
C PHE A 494 -21.32 1.62 22.41
N ASP A 495 -22.55 1.21 22.06
CA ASP A 495 -23.65 2.13 21.79
C ASP A 495 -24.31 2.57 23.11
N VAL A 496 -23.99 3.78 23.58
CA VAL A 496 -24.62 4.39 24.77
C VAL A 496 -26.10 4.62 24.50
N THR A 497 -26.40 5.12 23.31
CA THR A 497 -27.75 5.29 22.79
C THR A 497 -27.77 4.87 21.31
N GLU A 498 -28.93 4.89 20.68
CA GLU A 498 -29.03 4.66 19.21
C GLU A 498 -28.24 5.71 18.38
N ARG A 499 -27.93 6.88 18.99
CA ARG A 499 -27.24 7.98 18.32
C ARG A 499 -25.80 8.20 18.77
N ILE A 500 -25.37 7.60 19.88
CA ILE A 500 -24.06 7.84 20.47
C ILE A 500 -23.34 6.50 20.63
N ASN A 501 -22.23 6.35 19.91
CA ASN A 501 -21.27 5.27 20.10
C ASN A 501 -20.01 5.80 20.77
N MET A 502 -19.51 5.11 21.77
CA MET A 502 -18.22 5.38 22.41
C MET A 502 -17.19 4.34 21.98
N PHE A 503 -15.97 4.80 21.80
CA PHE A 503 -14.82 4.00 21.42
C PHE A 503 -13.72 4.16 22.48
N MET A 504 -13.15 3.03 22.89
CA MET A 504 -11.99 2.95 23.74
C MET A 504 -11.06 1.88 23.19
N ASP A 505 -9.76 2.19 23.11
CA ASP A 505 -8.73 1.27 22.64
C ASP A 505 -7.45 1.55 23.44
N VAL A 506 -7.01 0.56 24.20
CA VAL A 506 -5.85 0.67 25.07
C VAL A 506 -4.86 -0.44 24.72
N GLN A 507 -3.62 -0.06 24.42
CA GLN A 507 -2.56 -1.00 24.09
C GLN A 507 -1.37 -0.81 25.02
N TYR A 508 -0.83 -1.92 25.51
CA TYR A 508 0.52 -2.02 26.07
C TYR A 508 1.44 -2.70 25.06
N ARG A 509 2.64 -2.16 24.85
CA ARG A 509 3.66 -2.72 23.97
C ARG A 509 5.01 -2.73 24.66
N HIS A 510 5.75 -3.83 24.53
CA HIS A 510 7.12 -3.98 25.02
C HIS A 510 8.02 -4.44 23.87
N VAL A 511 9.17 -3.77 23.73
CA VAL A 511 10.14 -4.03 22.66
C VAL A 511 11.53 -4.14 23.28
N ASP A 512 12.21 -5.26 22.98
CA ASP A 512 13.64 -5.43 23.23
C ASP A 512 14.37 -5.48 21.88
N TYR A 513 15.42 -4.70 21.75
CA TYR A 513 16.23 -4.65 20.54
C TYR A 513 17.72 -4.72 20.90
N SER A 514 18.43 -5.64 20.29
CA SER A 514 19.88 -5.76 20.40
C SER A 514 20.53 -5.89 19.02
N THR A 515 21.64 -5.22 18.82
CA THR A 515 22.46 -5.35 17.60
C THR A 515 23.92 -5.09 17.91
N ALA A 516 24.80 -5.95 17.43
CA ALA A 516 26.24 -5.86 17.66
C ALA A 516 27.04 -6.33 16.47
N GLY A 517 28.24 -5.78 16.27
CA GLY A 517 29.12 -6.15 15.18
C GLY A 517 30.12 -5.08 14.80
N ILE A 518 30.60 -5.19 13.55
CA ILE A 518 31.48 -4.21 12.90
C ILE A 518 30.70 -3.66 11.70
N ARG A 519 30.75 -2.35 11.49
CA ARG A 519 30.15 -1.66 10.33
C ARG A 519 31.07 -1.75 9.11
N ASP A 520 30.52 -1.36 7.95
CA ASP A 520 31.26 -1.21 6.68
C ASP A 520 32.40 -0.16 6.74
N ASP A 521 32.34 0.77 7.69
CA ASP A 521 33.40 1.76 8.00
C ASP A 521 34.36 1.30 9.12
N GLN A 522 34.36 -0.01 9.43
CA GLN A 522 35.20 -0.68 10.42
C GLN A 522 34.96 -0.24 11.88
N ARG A 523 33.94 0.55 12.18
CA ARG A 523 33.57 0.89 13.56
C ARG A 523 32.78 -0.25 14.20
N SER A 524 33.19 -0.67 15.39
CA SER A 524 32.43 -1.63 16.19
C SER A 524 31.22 -0.95 16.85
N TYR A 525 30.15 -1.71 17.03
CA TYR A 525 28.96 -1.27 17.75
C TYR A 525 28.40 -2.42 18.59
N ASP A 526 27.80 -2.05 19.73
CA ASP A 526 27.05 -2.96 20.59
C ASP A 526 25.92 -2.15 21.24
N LEU A 527 24.70 -2.47 20.86
CA LEU A 527 23.50 -1.77 21.25
C LEU A 527 22.51 -2.74 21.89
N ASN A 528 21.95 -2.33 23.04
CA ASN A 528 20.93 -3.10 23.75
C ASN A 528 19.91 -2.12 24.34
N GLU A 529 18.68 -2.13 23.81
CA GLU A 529 17.63 -1.19 24.15
C GLU A 529 16.32 -1.90 24.48
N SER A 530 15.60 -1.39 25.47
CA SER A 530 14.32 -1.92 25.93
C SER A 530 13.31 -0.79 26.12
N PHE A 531 12.11 -0.96 25.61
CA PHE A 531 11.05 0.05 25.64
C PHE A 531 9.73 -0.56 26.09
N SER A 532 9.00 0.21 26.90
CA SER A 532 7.61 -0.11 27.27
C SER A 532 6.73 1.09 26.97
N PHE A 533 5.68 0.87 26.20
CA PHE A 533 4.79 1.91 25.71
C PHE A 533 3.34 1.64 26.13
N PHE A 534 2.65 2.73 26.49
CA PHE A 534 1.22 2.72 26.75
C PHE A 534 0.54 3.66 25.74
N ASN A 535 -0.39 3.10 24.93
CA ASN A 535 -1.00 3.78 23.79
C ASN A 535 -2.55 3.81 23.95
N PRO A 536 -3.11 4.72 24.78
CA PRO A 536 -4.55 4.86 24.93
C PRO A 536 -5.16 5.65 23.77
N LYS A 537 -6.38 5.27 23.40
CA LYS A 537 -7.21 5.94 22.39
C LYS A 537 -8.65 5.97 22.88
N VAL A 538 -9.30 7.10 22.70
CA VAL A 538 -10.71 7.28 23.06
C VAL A 538 -11.40 8.09 21.97
N GLY A 539 -12.70 7.89 21.81
CA GLY A 539 -13.46 8.68 20.87
C GLY A 539 -14.95 8.47 20.99
N VAL A 540 -15.69 9.30 20.28
CA VAL A 540 -17.14 9.27 20.21
C VAL A 540 -17.59 9.45 18.78
N THR A 541 -18.61 8.69 18.39
CA THR A 541 -19.32 8.86 17.12
C THR A 541 -20.78 9.21 17.44
N PHE A 542 -21.25 10.31 16.85
CA PHE A 542 -22.61 10.81 17.01
C PHE A 542 -23.36 10.70 15.68
N PHE A 543 -24.40 9.88 15.62
CA PHE A 543 -25.26 9.69 14.45
C PHE A 543 -26.33 10.77 14.43
N LEU A 544 -26.14 11.83 13.64
CA LEU A 544 -27.13 12.88 13.41
C LEU A 544 -28.35 12.33 12.68
N SER A 545 -28.15 11.40 11.78
CA SER A 545 -29.16 10.64 11.06
C SER A 545 -28.54 9.34 10.55
N GLU A 546 -29.31 8.43 9.96
CA GLU A 546 -28.82 7.21 9.28
C GLU A 546 -27.77 7.50 8.19
N LYS A 547 -27.74 8.70 7.65
CA LYS A 547 -26.87 9.12 6.53
C LYS A 547 -25.75 10.06 6.93
N THR A 548 -25.75 10.56 8.17
CA THR A 548 -24.81 11.60 8.61
C THR A 548 -24.32 11.32 10.01
N LEU A 549 -23.01 11.28 10.19
CA LEU A 549 -22.38 11.14 11.49
C LEU A 549 -21.26 12.19 11.69
N LEU A 550 -21.04 12.53 12.94
CA LEU A 550 -19.89 13.26 13.44
C LEU A 550 -19.04 12.32 14.29
N TYR A 551 -17.75 12.49 14.28
CA TYR A 551 -16.87 11.78 15.20
C TYR A 551 -15.78 12.70 15.74
N SER A 552 -15.29 12.35 16.93
CA SER A 552 -14.12 12.96 17.54
C SER A 552 -13.30 11.89 18.24
N SER A 553 -11.99 11.98 18.15
CA SER A 553 -11.09 11.08 18.87
C SER A 553 -9.81 11.76 19.32
N TYR A 554 -9.23 11.19 20.39
CA TYR A 554 -7.89 11.47 20.85
C TYR A 554 -7.12 10.16 21.03
N ALA A 555 -5.90 10.12 20.50
CA ALA A 555 -5.06 8.94 20.53
C ALA A 555 -3.62 9.30 20.90
N ILE A 556 -2.97 8.45 21.67
CA ILE A 556 -1.52 8.49 21.92
C ILE A 556 -0.89 7.28 21.26
N ALA A 557 0.24 7.49 20.59
CA ALA A 557 1.10 6.43 20.07
C ALA A 557 2.56 6.75 20.39
N ASN A 558 3.32 5.72 20.69
CA ASN A 558 4.75 5.80 20.92
C ASN A 558 5.49 4.86 19.95
N ARG A 559 6.74 5.19 19.62
CA ARG A 559 7.55 4.43 18.69
C ARG A 559 9.03 4.53 19.07
N GLU A 560 9.70 3.40 19.03
CA GLU A 560 11.14 3.27 19.20
C GLU A 560 11.89 3.78 17.96
N PRO A 561 13.16 4.23 18.11
CA PRO A 561 14.08 4.49 17.01
C PRO A 561 14.37 3.22 16.21
N ASN A 562 14.73 3.36 14.95
CA ASN A 562 15.15 2.25 14.10
C ASN A 562 16.69 2.05 14.15
N ARG A 563 17.21 1.02 13.46
CA ARG A 563 18.64 0.70 13.44
C ARG A 563 19.49 1.87 12.93
N SER A 564 19.12 2.50 11.81
CA SER A 564 19.85 3.63 11.23
C SER A 564 19.87 4.85 12.15
N ASP A 565 18.79 5.10 12.90
CA ASP A 565 18.75 6.21 13.86
C ASP A 565 19.86 6.09 14.92
N TYR A 566 20.22 4.86 15.33
CA TYR A 566 21.30 4.61 16.27
C TYR A 566 22.70 4.62 15.65
N LEU A 567 22.84 4.02 14.47
CA LEU A 567 24.15 3.78 13.87
C LEU A 567 24.65 4.97 13.03
N ASP A 568 23.75 5.70 12.38
CA ASP A 568 24.10 6.81 11.49
C ASP A 568 23.86 8.18 12.13
N GLY A 569 23.14 8.21 13.24
CA GLY A 569 22.93 9.42 14.04
C GLY A 569 24.19 9.85 14.82
N THR A 570 24.36 11.14 15.00
CA THR A 570 25.46 11.72 15.80
C THR A 570 25.18 11.73 17.31
N VAL A 571 23.91 11.55 17.70
CA VAL A 571 23.43 11.58 19.09
C VAL A 571 22.50 10.38 19.30
N LYS A 572 22.57 9.73 20.47
CA LYS A 572 21.66 8.62 20.81
C LYS A 572 20.20 9.06 20.65
N PRO A 573 19.43 8.40 19.80
CA PRO A 573 18.06 8.79 19.54
C PRO A 573 17.13 8.44 20.70
N ARG A 574 16.05 9.21 20.85
CA ARG A 574 14.97 8.99 21.81
C ARG A 574 13.71 8.49 21.11
N PRO A 575 12.86 7.70 21.82
CA PRO A 575 11.56 7.29 21.29
C PRO A 575 10.68 8.51 20.99
N GLU A 576 9.88 8.38 19.92
CA GLU A 576 8.90 9.39 19.53
C GLU A 576 7.57 9.17 20.26
N ARG A 577 6.89 10.28 20.57
CA ARG A 577 5.52 10.26 21.06
C ARG A 577 4.63 11.15 20.19
N LEU A 578 3.48 10.63 19.81
CA LEU A 578 2.44 11.32 19.03
C LEU A 578 1.14 11.41 19.84
N GLY A 579 0.62 12.62 20.02
CA GLY A 579 -0.77 12.88 20.40
C GLY A 579 -1.57 13.32 19.18
N ASN A 580 -2.60 12.57 18.82
CA ASN A 580 -3.43 12.81 17.63
C ASN A 580 -4.87 13.14 18.01
N ILE A 581 -5.39 14.28 17.55
CA ILE A 581 -6.81 14.67 17.65
C ILE A 581 -7.41 14.58 16.26
N GLU A 582 -8.59 13.99 16.14
CA GLU A 582 -9.39 14.01 14.92
C GLU A 582 -10.81 14.47 15.19
N LEU A 583 -11.36 15.28 14.27
CA LEU A 583 -12.75 15.70 14.23
C LEU A 583 -13.26 15.50 12.81
N GLY A 584 -14.30 14.70 12.62
CA GLY A 584 -14.78 14.39 11.29
C GLY A 584 -16.28 14.40 11.14
N LEU A 585 -16.71 14.69 9.92
CA LEU A 585 -18.09 14.61 9.46
C LEU A 585 -18.12 13.65 8.27
N ARG A 586 -19.02 12.66 8.31
CA ARG A 586 -19.33 11.79 7.16
C ARG A 586 -20.79 11.90 6.80
N ARG A 587 -21.06 12.03 5.51
CA ARG A 587 -22.42 11.95 4.98
C ARG A 587 -22.43 11.06 3.75
N LYS A 588 -23.23 9.99 3.83
CA LYS A 588 -23.38 9.03 2.74
C LYS A 588 -24.83 8.92 2.32
N THR A 589 -25.08 9.08 1.04
CA THR A 589 -26.39 8.92 0.40
C THR A 589 -26.23 8.00 -0.81
N SER A 590 -27.32 7.69 -1.45
CA SER A 590 -27.30 6.92 -2.71
C SER A 590 -26.64 7.65 -3.90
N ARG A 591 -26.44 8.97 -3.84
CA ARG A 591 -25.85 9.76 -4.95
C ARG A 591 -24.49 10.36 -4.61
N TYR A 592 -24.17 10.53 -3.35
CA TYR A 592 -22.87 11.08 -2.95
C TYR A 592 -22.44 10.56 -1.58
N SER A 593 -21.15 10.48 -1.41
CA SER A 593 -20.47 10.28 -0.12
C SER A 593 -19.49 11.44 0.06
N VAL A 594 -19.58 12.15 1.17
CA VAL A 594 -18.71 13.28 1.52
C VAL A 594 -18.12 13.04 2.89
N GLU A 595 -16.84 13.28 3.02
CA GLU A 595 -16.13 13.27 4.30
C GLU A 595 -15.30 14.54 4.43
N ALA A 596 -15.39 15.19 5.58
CA ALA A 596 -14.53 16.29 6.00
C ALA A 596 -13.89 15.90 7.33
N ASN A 597 -12.57 16.02 7.43
CA ASN A 597 -11.82 15.69 8.63
C ASN A 597 -10.81 16.79 8.95
N TYR A 598 -10.80 17.24 10.20
CA TYR A 598 -9.71 18.01 10.78
C TYR A 598 -8.84 17.09 11.62
N TYR A 599 -7.52 17.26 11.52
CA TYR A 599 -6.57 16.53 12.35
C TYR A 599 -5.52 17.47 12.95
N LEU A 600 -5.04 17.11 14.15
CA LEU A 600 -3.91 17.72 14.81
C LEU A 600 -3.02 16.61 15.39
N MET A 601 -1.83 16.48 14.88
CA MET A 601 -0.81 15.51 15.26
C MET A 601 0.34 16.25 15.95
N ASN A 602 0.41 16.19 17.27
CA ASN A 602 1.47 16.79 18.08
C ASN A 602 2.52 15.75 18.43
N TYR A 603 3.77 16.05 18.09
CA TYR A 603 4.91 15.16 18.35
C TYR A 603 5.80 15.71 19.46
N THR A 604 6.32 14.78 20.26
CA THR A 604 7.43 15.01 21.17
C THR A 604 8.58 14.10 20.75
N ASP A 605 9.78 14.66 20.66
CA ASP A 605 11.01 13.98 20.23
C ASP A 605 10.87 13.29 18.85
N GLN A 606 10.14 13.91 17.90
CA GLN A 606 10.02 13.37 16.56
C GLN A 606 11.40 13.20 15.91
N LEU A 607 11.65 12.02 15.33
CA LEU A 607 12.83 11.74 14.50
C LEU A 607 12.55 12.25 13.08
N VAL A 608 12.86 13.51 12.82
CA VAL A 608 12.65 14.12 11.50
C VAL A 608 13.80 13.83 10.56
N LEU A 609 13.51 13.77 9.28
CA LEU A 609 14.52 13.68 8.24
C LEU A 609 15.48 14.89 8.35
N THR A 610 16.79 14.64 8.29
CA THR A 610 17.81 15.70 8.28
C THR A 610 17.97 16.33 6.89
N GLY A 611 17.51 15.64 5.87
CA GLY A 611 17.76 15.93 4.46
C GLY A 611 18.96 15.17 3.91
N GLN A 612 19.69 14.43 4.71
CA GLN A 612 20.85 13.62 4.31
C GLN A 612 20.45 12.17 4.11
N LEU A 613 21.26 11.44 3.33
CA LEU A 613 21.13 10.00 3.14
C LEU A 613 22.35 9.29 3.75
N ASP A 614 22.16 8.04 4.17
CA ASP A 614 23.24 7.12 4.48
C ASP A 614 23.88 6.54 3.21
N ASN A 615 24.87 5.67 3.37
CA ASN A 615 25.61 5.05 2.27
C ASN A 615 24.75 4.12 1.38
N ALA A 616 23.59 3.70 1.87
CA ALA A 616 22.64 2.86 1.13
C ALA A 616 21.44 3.66 0.56
N GLY A 617 21.50 5.00 0.60
CA GLY A 617 20.45 5.88 0.11
C GLY A 617 19.26 6.06 1.07
N PHE A 618 19.33 5.61 2.32
CA PHE A 618 18.27 5.81 3.30
C PHE A 618 18.39 7.17 4.00
N PRO A 619 17.24 7.84 4.24
CA PRO A 619 17.25 9.13 4.91
C PRO A 619 17.69 9.05 6.38
N ILE A 620 18.67 9.86 6.75
CA ILE A 620 19.12 10.03 8.11
C ILE A 620 18.13 10.90 8.89
N ARG A 621 17.87 10.56 10.16
CA ARG A 621 16.96 11.26 11.06
C ARG A 621 17.64 11.73 12.34
N ALA A 622 17.08 12.78 12.93
CA ALA A 622 17.47 13.26 14.25
C ALA A 622 16.24 13.70 15.06
N ASN A 623 16.28 13.52 16.37
CA ASN A 623 15.21 14.03 17.23
C ASN A 623 15.19 15.55 17.22
N ILE A 624 14.00 16.10 17.02
CA ILE A 624 13.69 17.49 17.36
C ILE A 624 12.71 17.50 18.54
N GLY A 625 12.77 18.51 19.40
CA GLY A 625 12.00 18.55 20.65
C GLY A 625 10.49 18.43 20.39
N LYS A 626 9.90 19.42 19.72
CA LYS A 626 8.46 19.46 19.41
C LYS A 626 8.22 19.75 17.94
N SER A 627 7.19 19.13 17.41
CA SER A 627 6.68 19.44 16.07
C SER A 627 5.19 19.16 15.99
N TYR A 628 4.53 19.66 14.97
CA TYR A 628 3.13 19.34 14.74
C TYR A 628 2.78 19.28 13.24
N ARG A 629 1.73 18.51 12.97
CA ARG A 629 1.05 18.47 11.68
C ARG A 629 -0.42 18.72 11.92
N THR A 630 -1.01 19.68 11.25
CA THR A 630 -2.45 19.95 11.32
C THR A 630 -3.00 20.21 9.94
N GLY A 631 -4.24 19.83 9.71
CA GLY A 631 -4.83 20.04 8.40
C GLY A 631 -6.30 19.68 8.32
N ILE A 632 -6.88 20.03 7.17
CA ILE A 632 -8.25 19.68 6.79
C ILE A 632 -8.16 18.77 5.55
N GLU A 633 -8.81 17.63 5.63
CA GLU A 633 -9.00 16.69 4.53
C GLU A 633 -10.46 16.72 4.09
N LEU A 634 -10.67 16.92 2.81
CA LEU A 634 -11.98 16.85 2.18
C LEU A 634 -11.96 15.73 1.15
N SER A 635 -12.96 14.88 1.14
CA SER A 635 -13.15 13.89 0.10
C SER A 635 -14.62 13.75 -0.28
N ALA A 636 -14.87 13.52 -1.55
CA ALA A 636 -16.22 13.30 -2.06
C ALA A 636 -16.21 12.30 -3.20
N ILE A 637 -17.21 11.42 -3.20
CA ILE A 637 -17.60 10.61 -4.34
C ILE A 637 -19.00 11.09 -4.74
N ILE A 638 -19.14 11.58 -5.97
CA ILE A 638 -20.38 12.20 -6.44
C ILE A 638 -20.80 11.50 -7.74
N ARG A 639 -21.98 10.93 -7.75
CA ARG A 639 -22.62 10.35 -8.93
C ARG A 639 -23.61 11.35 -9.52
N PHE A 640 -23.20 12.04 -10.56
CA PHE A 640 -24.06 13.00 -11.26
C PHE A 640 -25.18 12.31 -12.04
N SER A 641 -24.85 11.14 -12.60
CA SER A 641 -25.78 10.29 -13.34
C SER A 641 -25.26 8.86 -13.38
N ASP A 642 -25.98 7.93 -14.03
CA ASP A 642 -25.49 6.54 -14.24
C ASP A 642 -24.26 6.47 -15.13
N ARG A 643 -23.94 7.54 -15.85
CA ARG A 643 -22.77 7.63 -16.71
C ARG A 643 -21.58 8.30 -16.06
N TRP A 644 -21.79 9.23 -15.12
CA TRP A 644 -20.73 10.07 -14.59
C TRP A 644 -20.57 9.92 -13.09
N THR A 645 -19.38 9.55 -12.67
CA THR A 645 -18.94 9.51 -11.25
C THR A 645 -17.68 10.34 -11.10
N TRP A 646 -17.64 11.18 -10.08
CA TRP A 646 -16.47 11.98 -9.72
C TRP A 646 -16.01 11.64 -8.31
N ASN A 647 -14.78 11.19 -8.19
CA ASN A 647 -14.08 10.98 -6.93
C ASN A 647 -13.04 12.09 -6.79
N VAL A 648 -13.15 12.92 -5.78
CA VAL A 648 -12.30 14.10 -5.57
C VAL A 648 -11.87 14.19 -4.12
N ASN A 649 -10.63 14.63 -3.89
CA ASN A 649 -10.12 14.91 -2.57
C ASN A 649 -9.16 16.10 -2.60
N ALA A 650 -9.07 16.78 -1.46
CA ALA A 650 -8.11 17.86 -1.22
C ALA A 650 -7.68 17.84 0.25
N THR A 651 -6.41 18.10 0.49
CA THR A 651 -5.84 18.25 1.82
C THR A 651 -5.04 19.54 1.89
N GLY A 652 -5.46 20.43 2.80
CA GLY A 652 -4.67 21.61 3.19
C GLY A 652 -4.02 21.35 4.54
N SER A 653 -2.71 21.52 4.69
CA SER A 653 -2.00 21.21 5.93
C SER A 653 -0.88 22.20 6.25
N ILE A 654 -0.58 22.30 7.55
CA ILE A 654 0.55 23.02 8.11
C ILE A 654 1.38 22.01 8.90
N ASN A 655 2.66 21.90 8.56
CA ASN A 655 3.58 20.92 9.12
C ASN A 655 4.83 21.65 9.60
N LYS A 656 5.00 21.81 10.92
CA LYS A 656 6.07 22.65 11.49
C LYS A 656 6.87 21.94 12.58
N ASN A 657 8.18 22.14 12.53
CA ASN A 657 9.07 21.97 13.65
C ASN A 657 8.91 23.19 14.55
N GLN A 658 8.87 23.01 15.87
CA GLN A 658 8.80 24.10 16.83
C GLN A 658 10.17 24.30 17.45
N ASP A 659 10.55 25.59 17.62
CA ASP A 659 11.81 25.98 18.25
C ASP A 659 13.06 25.31 17.62
N TYR A 660 13.03 25.12 16.29
CA TYR A 660 14.14 24.54 15.55
C TYR A 660 15.29 25.55 15.45
N VAL A 661 16.50 25.10 15.84
CA VAL A 661 17.70 25.96 15.81
C VAL A 661 18.31 25.91 14.40
N ILE A 662 18.36 27.05 13.73
CA ILE A 662 19.09 27.25 12.48
C ILE A 662 20.31 28.12 12.74
N LEU A 663 21.32 28.02 11.88
CA LEU A 663 22.44 28.96 11.86
C LEU A 663 22.18 30.02 10.78
N GLU A 664 21.97 31.25 11.18
CA GLU A 664 21.85 32.39 10.29
C GLU A 664 23.08 33.31 10.51
N ASN A 665 23.93 33.45 9.49
CA ASN A 665 25.21 34.12 9.60
C ASN A 665 26.09 33.59 10.76
N ASN A 666 26.12 32.28 10.97
CA ASN A 666 26.80 31.58 12.08
C ASN A 666 26.26 31.93 13.48
N VAL A 667 25.09 32.55 13.60
CA VAL A 667 24.41 32.84 14.87
C VAL A 667 23.25 31.84 15.02
N PRO A 668 23.14 31.11 16.15
CA PRO A 668 21.99 30.26 16.42
C PRO A 668 20.70 31.09 16.52
N LEU A 669 19.73 30.79 15.68
CA LEU A 669 18.41 31.41 15.70
C LEU A 669 17.33 30.31 15.84
N THR A 670 16.46 30.50 16.83
CA THR A 670 15.32 29.59 17.04
C THR A 670 14.13 30.02 16.22
N LYS A 671 13.56 29.09 15.43
CA LYS A 671 12.52 29.39 14.45
C LYS A 671 11.56 28.21 14.29
N ASN A 672 10.28 28.49 14.02
CA ASN A 672 9.34 27.46 13.59
C ASN A 672 9.51 27.20 12.08
N THR A 673 10.03 26.06 11.72
CA THR A 673 10.35 25.72 10.34
C THR A 673 9.44 24.63 9.76
N SER A 674 9.33 24.54 8.45
CA SER A 674 8.57 23.47 7.79
C SER A 674 9.27 22.14 7.90
N ILE A 675 8.48 21.08 8.15
CA ILE A 675 9.00 19.71 8.14
C ILE A 675 9.28 19.30 6.68
N ILE A 676 10.42 18.67 6.46
CA ILE A 676 10.87 18.17 5.14
C ILE A 676 9.78 17.30 4.49
N LEU A 677 9.67 17.38 3.16
CA LEU A 677 8.83 16.54 2.31
C LEU A 677 7.36 16.49 2.76
N SER A 678 6.88 17.60 3.32
CA SER A 678 5.51 17.73 3.84
C SER A 678 4.80 18.88 3.11
N PRO A 679 4.15 18.62 1.96
CA PRO A 679 3.49 19.65 1.18
C PRO A 679 2.28 20.23 1.90
N GLY A 680 2.05 21.53 1.77
CA GLY A 680 0.92 22.23 2.39
C GLY A 680 -0.41 21.97 1.68
N LEU A 681 -0.39 21.56 0.40
CA LEU A 681 -1.59 21.27 -0.38
C LEU A 681 -1.40 20.02 -1.23
N ILE A 682 -2.35 19.09 -1.14
CA ILE A 682 -2.42 17.87 -1.97
C ILE A 682 -3.84 17.79 -2.51
N GLY A 683 -3.99 17.53 -3.83
CA GLY A 683 -5.29 17.31 -4.47
C GLY A 683 -5.29 16.04 -5.31
N GLY A 684 -6.41 15.36 -5.37
CA GLY A 684 -6.64 14.21 -6.21
C GLY A 684 -8.04 14.24 -6.82
N SER A 685 -8.18 13.85 -8.08
CA SER A 685 -9.46 13.81 -8.79
C SER A 685 -9.48 12.62 -9.76
N GLN A 686 -10.60 11.89 -9.79
CA GLN A 686 -10.87 10.85 -10.78
C GLN A 686 -12.29 11.05 -11.31
N LEU A 687 -12.40 11.56 -12.54
CA LEU A 687 -13.68 11.72 -13.22
C LEU A 687 -13.88 10.55 -14.19
N THR A 688 -14.85 9.72 -13.90
CA THR A 688 -15.16 8.51 -14.65
C THR A 688 -16.44 8.71 -15.47
N CYS A 689 -16.37 8.35 -16.75
CA CYS A 689 -17.50 8.34 -17.69
C CYS A 689 -17.71 6.93 -18.26
N ASN A 690 -18.88 6.34 -18.08
CA ASN A 690 -19.34 5.16 -18.79
C ASN A 690 -19.89 5.61 -20.15
N ILE A 691 -19.03 5.65 -21.18
CA ILE A 691 -19.38 6.12 -22.53
C ILE A 691 -20.45 5.21 -23.15
N PHE A 692 -20.21 3.89 -23.06
CA PHE A 692 -21.14 2.82 -23.42
C PHE A 692 -21.09 1.74 -22.32
N ARG A 693 -21.99 0.76 -22.40
CA ARG A 693 -22.06 -0.37 -21.45
C ARG A 693 -20.72 -1.06 -21.21
N HIS A 694 -19.86 -1.11 -22.22
CA HIS A 694 -18.59 -1.85 -22.21
C HIS A 694 -17.35 -0.94 -22.27
N LEU A 695 -17.53 0.37 -22.38
CA LEU A 695 -16.43 1.33 -22.50
C LEU A 695 -16.52 2.40 -21.40
N GLN A 696 -15.49 2.45 -20.59
CA GLN A 696 -15.31 3.43 -19.52
C GLN A 696 -14.06 4.27 -19.79
N ALA A 697 -14.18 5.58 -19.65
CA ALA A 697 -13.04 6.51 -19.61
C ALA A 697 -12.92 7.11 -18.23
N THR A 698 -11.69 7.23 -17.73
CA THR A 698 -11.39 7.89 -16.46
C THR A 698 -10.30 8.93 -16.69
N TRP A 699 -10.57 10.17 -16.33
CA TRP A 699 -9.60 11.26 -16.25
C TRP A 699 -9.16 11.37 -14.81
N MET A 700 -7.85 11.32 -14.57
CA MET A 700 -7.25 11.36 -13.24
C MET A 700 -6.32 12.55 -13.15
N SER A 701 -6.40 13.33 -12.07
CA SER A 701 -5.57 14.51 -11.85
C SER A 701 -4.97 14.48 -10.45
N LYS A 702 -3.70 14.81 -10.32
CA LYS A 702 -2.98 14.90 -9.05
C LYS A 702 -2.23 16.20 -8.96
N TYR A 703 -2.42 16.91 -7.84
CA TYR A 703 -1.63 18.08 -7.46
C TYR A 703 -0.88 17.82 -6.17
N VAL A 704 0.39 18.17 -6.14
CA VAL A 704 1.22 18.18 -4.92
C VAL A 704 1.93 19.52 -4.86
N GLY A 705 1.77 20.23 -3.75
CA GLY A 705 2.39 21.54 -3.50
C GLY A 705 3.90 21.46 -3.29
N LYS A 706 4.55 22.62 -3.28
CA LYS A 706 5.98 22.77 -2.99
C LYS A 706 6.36 22.08 -1.67
N GLN A 707 7.55 21.49 -1.60
CA GLN A 707 8.10 20.82 -0.44
C GLN A 707 9.54 21.27 -0.21
N TYR A 708 9.97 21.37 1.05
CA TYR A 708 11.36 21.63 1.39
C TYR A 708 12.16 20.32 1.48
N LEU A 709 13.44 20.39 1.12
CA LEU A 709 14.43 19.31 1.26
C LEU A 709 15.33 19.49 2.48
N SER A 710 15.14 20.58 3.23
CA SER A 710 15.83 20.90 4.47
C SER A 710 14.84 21.44 5.50
N ASN A 711 15.09 21.17 6.79
CA ASN A 711 14.31 21.77 7.88
C ASN A 711 14.64 23.24 8.13
N THR A 712 15.56 23.85 7.38
CA THR A 712 15.93 25.26 7.50
C THR A 712 15.02 26.20 6.69
N GLU A 713 14.11 25.67 5.89
CA GLU A 713 13.27 26.40 4.92
C GLU A 713 14.10 27.18 3.87
N ASP A 714 15.26 26.64 3.46
CA ASP A 714 16.05 27.22 2.39
C ASP A 714 15.30 27.07 1.06
N GLU A 715 15.06 28.21 0.39
CA GLU A 715 14.35 28.26 -0.89
C GLU A 715 15.11 27.57 -2.03
N ASN A 716 16.44 27.43 -1.92
CA ASN A 716 17.26 26.69 -2.88
C ASN A 716 17.13 25.17 -2.70
N LEU A 717 16.67 24.70 -1.55
CA LEU A 717 16.52 23.29 -1.21
C LEU A 717 15.04 22.89 -1.23
N THR A 718 14.43 22.95 -2.42
CA THR A 718 12.99 22.68 -2.56
C THR A 718 12.69 21.73 -3.72
N LEU A 719 11.59 21.01 -3.59
CA LEU A 719 10.87 20.36 -4.70
C LEU A 719 9.75 21.30 -5.16
N ASN A 720 9.72 21.58 -6.44
CA ASN A 720 8.62 22.34 -7.04
C ASN A 720 7.29 21.61 -6.95
N SER A 721 6.21 22.39 -6.87
CA SER A 721 4.86 21.82 -7.02
C SER A 721 4.67 21.23 -8.41
N TYR A 722 3.81 20.21 -8.50
CA TYR A 722 3.46 19.61 -9.78
C TYR A 722 1.97 19.30 -9.88
N PHE A 723 1.47 19.35 -11.13
CA PHE A 723 0.11 18.95 -11.49
C PHE A 723 0.18 18.03 -12.70
N ILE A 724 -0.18 16.77 -12.49
CA ILE A 724 -0.16 15.74 -13.53
C ILE A 724 -1.56 15.23 -13.82
N ASN A 725 -1.75 14.74 -15.03
CA ASN A 725 -3.01 14.19 -15.47
C ASN A 725 -2.77 12.88 -16.22
N ASP A 726 -3.57 11.87 -15.86
CA ASP A 726 -3.56 10.56 -16.49
C ASP A 726 -4.93 10.27 -17.11
N VAL A 727 -4.95 9.47 -18.17
CA VAL A 727 -6.19 9.03 -18.81
C VAL A 727 -6.18 7.52 -18.93
N ARG A 728 -7.26 6.90 -18.46
CA ARG A 728 -7.48 5.46 -18.61
C ARG A 728 -8.75 5.21 -19.42
N LEU A 729 -8.62 4.32 -20.42
CA LEU A 729 -9.73 3.75 -21.17
C LEU A 729 -9.82 2.27 -20.82
N SER A 730 -10.99 1.78 -20.46
CA SER A 730 -11.22 0.36 -20.13
C SER A 730 -12.41 -0.14 -20.95
N PHE A 731 -12.17 -1.22 -21.67
CA PHE A 731 -13.15 -1.90 -22.51
C PHE A 731 -13.32 -3.34 -22.02
N GLN A 732 -14.56 -3.79 -21.88
CA GLN A 732 -14.90 -5.11 -21.35
C GLN A 732 -15.91 -5.77 -22.27
N ILE A 733 -15.66 -7.03 -22.68
CA ILE A 733 -16.55 -7.86 -23.46
C ILE A 733 -16.85 -9.17 -22.71
N LEU A 734 -18.07 -9.65 -22.86
CA LEU A 734 -18.54 -10.91 -22.28
C LEU A 734 -18.90 -11.89 -23.43
N PRO A 735 -17.91 -12.53 -24.09
CA PRO A 735 -18.17 -13.43 -25.20
C PRO A 735 -18.66 -14.80 -24.72
N LYS A 736 -19.22 -15.58 -25.61
CA LYS A 736 -19.57 -16.98 -25.35
C LYS A 736 -18.28 -17.81 -25.18
N GLY A 737 -18.18 -18.60 -24.11
CA GLY A 737 -17.05 -19.52 -23.87
C GLY A 737 -15.91 -18.97 -22.99
N VAL A 738 -15.86 -17.65 -22.78
CA VAL A 738 -14.92 -16.98 -21.87
C VAL A 738 -15.74 -16.05 -20.98
N LYS A 739 -15.49 -16.02 -19.67
CA LYS A 739 -16.30 -15.17 -18.77
C LYS A 739 -16.14 -13.68 -19.09
N GLU A 740 -14.91 -13.25 -19.37
CA GLU A 740 -14.61 -11.84 -19.62
C GLU A 740 -13.33 -11.67 -20.42
N ILE A 741 -13.34 -10.73 -21.36
CA ILE A 741 -12.14 -10.16 -21.98
C ILE A 741 -12.11 -8.67 -21.63
N GLY A 742 -11.10 -8.25 -20.87
CA GLY A 742 -10.86 -6.85 -20.53
C GLY A 742 -9.66 -6.31 -21.31
N ILE A 743 -9.78 -5.10 -21.85
CA ILE A 743 -8.68 -4.35 -22.47
C ILE A 743 -8.65 -2.98 -21.81
N SER A 744 -7.50 -2.58 -21.30
CA SER A 744 -7.31 -1.26 -20.70
C SER A 744 -6.09 -0.57 -21.27
N LEU A 745 -6.22 0.72 -21.55
CA LEU A 745 -5.14 1.61 -21.97
C LEU A 745 -5.00 2.70 -20.95
N LEU A 746 -3.76 2.97 -20.53
CA LEU A 746 -3.41 4.03 -19.61
C LEU A 746 -2.36 4.93 -20.26
N VAL A 747 -2.63 6.22 -20.28
CA VAL A 747 -1.66 7.26 -20.63
C VAL A 747 -1.38 8.04 -19.36
N ASN A 748 -0.19 7.90 -18.81
CA ASN A 748 0.28 8.66 -17.68
C ASN A 748 0.84 10.00 -18.15
N ASN A 749 0.69 11.02 -17.32
CA ASN A 749 1.25 12.36 -17.54
C ASN A 749 0.96 12.90 -18.94
N VAL A 750 -0.32 12.99 -19.29
CA VAL A 750 -0.83 13.34 -20.66
C VAL A 750 -0.20 14.63 -21.19
N PHE A 751 0.05 15.61 -20.32
CA PHE A 751 0.60 16.91 -20.69
C PHE A 751 2.13 16.97 -20.68
N ASP A 752 2.80 15.83 -20.44
CA ASP A 752 4.27 15.71 -20.48
C ASP A 752 4.98 16.66 -19.50
N VAL A 753 4.40 16.83 -18.31
CA VAL A 753 4.94 17.68 -17.26
C VAL A 753 6.25 17.09 -16.72
N SER A 754 7.32 17.87 -16.72
CA SER A 754 8.58 17.51 -16.08
C SER A 754 8.49 17.77 -14.57
N TYR A 755 8.60 16.72 -13.74
CA TYR A 755 8.52 16.85 -12.29
C TYR A 755 9.41 15.83 -11.56
N SER A 756 9.63 16.07 -10.26
CA SER A 756 10.28 15.15 -9.35
C SER A 756 9.34 14.92 -8.15
N SER A 757 9.16 13.67 -7.74
CA SER A 757 8.25 13.32 -6.62
C SER A 757 8.97 13.18 -5.29
N ASN A 758 10.31 13.11 -5.31
CA ASN A 758 11.18 12.96 -4.17
C ASN A 758 12.48 13.75 -4.37
N GLY A 759 13.21 13.98 -3.29
CA GLY A 759 14.53 14.60 -3.29
C GLY A 759 15.14 14.59 -1.89
N TYR A 760 16.41 14.94 -1.84
CA TYR A 760 17.18 15.12 -0.60
C TYR A 760 18.19 16.26 -0.80
N SER A 761 18.83 16.67 0.28
CA SER A 761 19.94 17.61 0.19
C SER A 761 21.21 16.97 0.76
N TYR A 762 22.33 17.11 0.05
CA TYR A 762 23.62 16.64 0.51
C TYR A 762 24.62 17.80 0.42
N SER A 763 25.26 18.12 1.54
CA SER A 763 26.20 19.25 1.65
C SER A 763 25.66 20.56 1.08
N GLY A 764 24.37 20.86 1.28
CA GLY A 764 23.72 22.08 0.79
C GLY A 764 23.34 22.06 -0.69
N THR A 765 23.51 20.95 -1.39
CA THR A 765 23.10 20.76 -2.78
C THR A 765 21.82 19.93 -2.84
N PRO A 766 20.78 20.36 -3.57
CA PRO A 766 19.56 19.59 -3.75
C PRO A 766 19.75 18.50 -4.82
N TYR A 767 19.25 17.31 -4.53
CA TYR A 767 19.20 16.18 -5.45
C TYR A 767 17.74 15.73 -5.66
N TYR A 768 17.39 15.39 -6.88
CA TYR A 768 16.03 15.16 -7.33
C TYR A 768 15.86 13.76 -7.91
N TYR A 769 14.71 13.13 -7.68
CA TYR A 769 14.30 11.88 -8.34
C TYR A 769 13.31 12.22 -9.47
N PRO A 770 13.78 12.33 -10.71
CA PRO A 770 12.93 12.72 -11.84
C PRO A 770 11.95 11.62 -12.19
N GLN A 771 10.73 12.02 -12.46
CA GLN A 771 9.68 11.12 -12.90
C GLN A 771 9.50 11.18 -14.42
N ALA A 772 8.97 10.08 -14.97
CA ALA A 772 8.72 9.94 -16.40
C ALA A 772 7.77 11.04 -16.93
N GLY A 773 8.05 11.54 -18.09
CA GLY A 773 7.15 12.32 -18.90
C GLY A 773 5.95 11.48 -19.37
N ARG A 774 5.29 11.87 -20.46
CA ARG A 774 4.20 11.11 -21.03
C ARG A 774 4.63 9.69 -21.38
N ASN A 775 3.88 8.72 -20.86
CA ASN A 775 4.14 7.30 -21.08
C ASN A 775 2.84 6.52 -21.09
N PHE A 776 2.85 5.28 -21.60
CA PHE A 776 1.63 4.49 -21.79
C PHE A 776 1.81 3.05 -21.37
N MET A 777 0.68 2.46 -20.95
CA MET A 777 0.53 1.05 -20.65
C MET A 777 -0.73 0.51 -21.31
N ALA A 778 -0.65 -0.70 -21.87
CA ALA A 778 -1.80 -1.47 -22.33
C ALA A 778 -1.88 -2.76 -21.53
N MET A 779 -3.08 -3.15 -21.14
CA MET A 779 -3.34 -4.37 -20.39
C MET A 779 -4.48 -5.16 -21.00
N MET A 780 -4.34 -6.47 -21.08
CA MET A 780 -5.38 -7.43 -21.43
C MET A 780 -5.60 -8.41 -20.28
N THR A 781 -6.86 -8.66 -19.98
CA THR A 781 -7.31 -9.64 -18.98
C THR A 781 -8.24 -10.64 -19.63
N LEU A 782 -7.97 -11.93 -19.44
CA LEU A 782 -8.83 -13.03 -19.88
C LEU A 782 -9.31 -13.80 -18.66
N LYS A 783 -10.64 -13.93 -18.46
CA LYS A 783 -11.24 -14.69 -17.35
C LYS A 783 -12.05 -15.87 -17.90
N PHE A 784 -11.83 -17.02 -17.31
CA PHE A 784 -12.46 -18.30 -17.69
C PHE A 784 -13.37 -18.81 -16.59
#